data_26d2be0eb1bf3167860d46125b978086
#
_entry.id   26d2be0eb1bf3167860d46125b978086
#
_cell.length_a   1.000
_cell.length_b   1.000
_cell.length_c   1.000
_cell.angle_alpha   90.00
_cell.angle_beta   90.00
_cell.angle_gamma   90.00
#
_symmetry.space_group_name_H-M   'P 1'
#
loop_
_entity.id
_entity.type
_entity.pdbx_description
1 polymer ?
#
loop_
_entity_poly.entity_id
_entity_poly.type
_entity_poly.pdbx_seq_one_letter_code
_entity_poly.pdbx_strand_id
1 'polypeptide(L)'
;MCGLVGIFAGNSAPWARRALLEPMLARLQHRGPDAWGTWVGSGVALGHVRLSIVDLVAGHQPFLRDDCVLVYNGEVYNHIELRAELEALGEHFQTRSDTEVVLVALRRFGSQALARFNGQFALLFWNARTRTLTAARDRYGVRPLYHLEHQGAVYFASETKAFDAIPNYRRAICPEGLLEHGLLWNTLGTRTVFKGIQSLEAGTAVVFGATESPKTYRYHQLGEGTPHPLPGSFAEAKVQLRSMLANAVRLRLRSDVPVGNYLSGGIDSSVTTLLTDELRTDRFQAFAIAFEDGAYDESHYQQMMAKRLNVDLVSIRITDALIRDNFEKAVWHAERPLFRTAPIPLLLLAEVVRAAGIRVVLTGEAADEILWGYDAFKELKLLRFWAKFPNSKLRPQLIRTLYPHLAHYRDGRQFGLMRMFYEGFLGSYDNDLVGLNLRVHNNKILLNYLPRDCRPADLDGWLLDRVRQSLPPDWQQWSLLRKNQFLEMRTLLQGYLLSSQADRMSLAHGVEGRYPFLDHELLEWLFQLPDQFKLPLLSQKHLLRETFRANLPSEIVDRPKQPYQAPDLKAFFEGGRLGKLMNERLSPDAVAAAGLFDAAAVERFRGKFARGMPPQVGYRDNMLASFLLSTQVVAAQLQQPWTGPVRPSSPRTVDLIEEGKP
;
A
#
# COMPACT_ATOMS: atom_id res chain seq x y z
N MET A 1 2.97 12.41 -8.95
CA MET A 1 3.36 11.90 -7.61
C MET A 1 4.80 12.20 -7.36
N CYS A 2 5.19 12.33 -6.10
CA CYS A 2 6.38 13.07 -5.74
C CYS A 2 7.11 12.38 -4.58
N GLY A 3 8.27 12.90 -4.23
CA GLY A 3 8.94 12.62 -2.98
C GLY A 3 9.11 13.90 -2.19
N LEU A 4 8.81 13.88 -0.92
CA LEU A 4 9.02 15.02 -0.03
C LEU A 4 10.00 14.68 1.07
N VAL A 5 10.71 15.70 1.54
CA VAL A 5 11.53 15.68 2.74
C VAL A 5 11.29 16.94 3.56
N GLY A 6 11.46 16.85 4.88
CA GLY A 6 11.36 17.97 5.79
C GLY A 6 12.31 17.82 6.95
N ILE A 7 12.76 18.95 7.49
CA ILE A 7 13.57 19.02 8.71
C ILE A 7 12.93 20.10 9.58
N PHE A 8 12.52 19.72 10.78
CA PHE A 8 12.06 20.64 11.81
C PHE A 8 13.06 20.62 12.96
N ALA A 9 13.85 21.69 13.06
CA ALA A 9 14.96 21.77 14.00
C ALA A 9 15.06 23.20 14.53
N GLY A 10 15.09 23.39 15.82
CA GLY A 10 15.15 24.70 16.46
C GLY A 10 16.26 25.62 15.94
N ASN A 11 17.43 25.65 16.60
CA ASN A 11 18.48 26.66 16.38
C ASN A 11 19.60 26.27 15.39
N SER A 12 19.45 25.23 14.56
CA SER A 12 20.47 24.88 13.57
C SER A 12 20.57 25.94 12.45
N ALA A 13 21.76 26.17 11.92
CA ALA A 13 21.98 27.17 10.87
C ALA A 13 21.23 26.78 9.57
N PRO A 14 20.61 27.75 8.85
CA PRO A 14 19.84 27.48 7.63
C PRO A 14 20.63 26.73 6.55
N TRP A 15 21.90 27.10 6.33
CA TRP A 15 22.74 26.45 5.32
C TRP A 15 23.04 24.98 5.64
N ALA A 16 23.17 24.62 6.93
CA ALA A 16 23.38 23.24 7.34
C ALA A 16 22.14 22.38 7.05
N ARG A 17 20.94 22.90 7.28
CA ARG A 17 19.68 22.23 6.92
C ARG A 17 19.55 22.05 5.41
N ARG A 18 19.88 23.08 4.61
CA ARG A 18 19.90 23.00 3.14
C ARG A 18 20.85 21.91 2.65
N ALA A 19 22.05 21.85 3.20
CA ALA A 19 23.05 20.85 2.82
C ALA A 19 22.57 19.41 3.03
N LEU A 20 21.63 19.18 3.97
CA LEU A 20 21.02 17.86 4.20
C LEU A 20 19.86 17.57 3.25
N LEU A 21 19.09 18.58 2.83
CA LEU A 21 17.95 18.36 1.93
C LEU A 21 18.35 17.73 0.59
N GLU A 22 19.42 18.22 -0.01
CA GLU A 22 19.86 17.76 -1.34
C GLU A 22 20.17 16.25 -1.38
N PRO A 23 21.01 15.68 -0.48
CA PRO A 23 21.25 14.25 -0.45
C PRO A 23 20.05 13.41 0.00
N MET A 24 19.14 13.95 0.80
CA MET A 24 17.87 13.30 1.12
C MET A 24 16.97 13.19 -0.13
N LEU A 25 16.84 14.30 -0.90
CA LEU A 25 16.05 14.36 -2.14
C LEU A 25 16.64 13.47 -3.24
N ALA A 26 17.96 13.39 -3.35
CA ALA A 26 18.63 12.54 -4.33
C ALA A 26 18.21 11.07 -4.19
N ARG A 27 18.02 10.59 -2.95
CA ARG A 27 17.53 9.22 -2.67
C ARG A 27 16.07 8.99 -3.04
N LEU A 28 15.30 10.05 -3.28
CA LEU A 28 13.89 10.03 -3.66
C LEU A 28 13.65 10.39 -5.13
N GLN A 29 14.69 10.67 -5.92
CA GLN A 29 14.56 11.18 -7.29
C GLN A 29 13.71 10.29 -8.21
N HIS A 30 13.75 8.97 -8.01
CA HIS A 30 12.94 8.01 -8.79
C HIS A 30 11.44 8.29 -8.67
N ARG A 31 10.97 8.84 -7.54
CA ARG A 31 9.57 9.20 -7.32
C ARG A 31 9.16 10.45 -8.11
N GLY A 32 10.07 11.37 -8.31
CA GLY A 32 9.81 12.65 -8.97
C GLY A 32 10.95 13.06 -9.89
N PRO A 33 11.04 12.47 -11.10
CA PRO A 33 12.17 12.67 -11.99
C PRO A 33 12.12 13.98 -12.81
N ASP A 34 11.01 14.75 -12.75
CA ASP A 34 10.79 15.85 -13.67
C ASP A 34 11.41 17.19 -13.17
N ALA A 35 11.37 17.43 -11.86
CA ALA A 35 11.92 18.65 -11.24
C ALA A 35 12.18 18.45 -9.73
N TRP A 36 12.88 19.37 -9.11
CA TRP A 36 13.03 19.43 -7.65
C TRP A 36 13.17 20.85 -7.13
N GLY A 37 12.93 21.02 -5.83
CA GLY A 37 13.07 22.31 -5.17
C GLY A 37 13.33 22.19 -3.68
N THR A 38 13.89 23.27 -3.10
CA THR A 38 14.14 23.42 -1.67
C THR A 38 13.72 24.79 -1.19
N TRP A 39 13.24 24.86 0.03
CA TRP A 39 12.99 26.07 0.78
C TRP A 39 13.49 25.92 2.21
N VAL A 40 14.13 26.94 2.75
CA VAL A 40 14.67 26.95 4.11
C VAL A 40 14.26 28.21 4.82
N GLY A 41 13.58 28.09 5.95
CA GLY A 41 13.16 29.18 6.83
C GLY A 41 13.65 28.99 8.26
N SER A 42 13.15 29.83 9.17
CA SER A 42 13.54 29.81 10.59
C SER A 42 13.08 28.51 11.26
N GLY A 43 14.01 27.63 11.60
CA GLY A 43 13.74 26.36 12.30
C GLY A 43 13.17 25.24 11.44
N VAL A 44 12.96 25.44 10.13
CA VAL A 44 12.37 24.45 9.22
C VAL A 44 13.08 24.48 7.86
N ALA A 45 13.15 23.30 7.21
CA ALA A 45 13.58 23.18 5.83
C ALA A 45 12.72 22.14 5.12
N LEU A 46 12.27 22.44 3.91
CA LEU A 46 11.38 21.62 3.11
C LEU A 46 11.98 21.36 1.73
N GLY A 47 11.84 20.16 1.23
CA GLY A 47 12.34 19.77 -0.08
C GLY A 47 11.38 18.83 -0.79
N HIS A 48 11.42 18.86 -2.12
CA HIS A 48 10.49 18.13 -2.96
C HIS A 48 11.13 17.67 -4.27
N VAL A 49 10.85 16.43 -4.71
CA VAL A 49 11.10 15.96 -6.07
C VAL A 49 9.76 15.71 -6.75
N ARG A 50 9.58 16.23 -7.97
CA ARG A 50 8.29 16.34 -8.64
C ARG A 50 8.14 15.36 -9.80
N LEU A 51 7.00 14.68 -9.82
CA LEU A 51 6.40 14.07 -11.01
C LEU A 51 5.25 14.98 -11.46
N SER A 52 5.39 15.60 -12.61
CA SER A 52 4.44 16.61 -13.11
C SER A 52 3.23 15.94 -13.75
N ILE A 53 2.04 16.14 -13.17
CA ILE A 53 0.76 15.54 -13.59
C ILE A 53 -0.31 16.62 -13.78
N VAL A 54 -0.48 17.52 -12.81
CA VAL A 54 -1.42 18.66 -12.87
C VAL A 54 -0.62 19.94 -12.85
N ASP A 55 -1.00 20.89 -13.70
CA ASP A 55 -0.32 22.17 -13.93
C ASP A 55 1.19 22.01 -14.15
N LEU A 56 1.55 21.49 -15.32
CA LEU A 56 2.92 21.12 -15.66
C LEU A 56 3.93 22.26 -15.50
N VAL A 57 3.47 23.50 -15.66
CA VAL A 57 4.30 24.71 -15.65
C VAL A 57 4.37 25.36 -14.27
N ALA A 58 3.23 25.60 -13.62
CA ALA A 58 3.18 26.42 -12.40
C ALA A 58 3.06 25.61 -11.09
N GLY A 59 2.89 24.28 -11.17
CA GLY A 59 2.77 23.41 -9.97
C GLY A 59 4.11 23.08 -9.30
N HIS A 60 5.10 24.00 -9.29
CA HIS A 60 6.39 23.78 -8.64
C HIS A 60 6.27 23.73 -7.11
N GLN A 61 7.14 22.96 -6.47
CA GLN A 61 7.19 22.82 -5.02
C GLN A 61 8.66 22.86 -4.52
N PRO A 62 8.89 23.35 -3.29
CA PRO A 62 7.93 23.85 -2.29
C PRO A 62 7.07 24.98 -2.83
N PHE A 63 5.74 24.96 -2.55
CA PHE A 63 4.81 25.98 -2.99
C PHE A 63 4.65 27.03 -1.87
N LEU A 64 4.87 28.30 -2.24
CA LEU A 64 4.86 29.42 -1.29
C LEU A 64 3.68 30.34 -1.56
N ARG A 65 3.00 30.71 -0.49
CA ARG A 65 1.98 31.75 -0.54
C ARG A 65 1.85 32.45 0.81
N ASP A 66 2.02 33.77 0.81
CA ASP A 66 2.05 34.58 2.02
C ASP A 66 3.06 34.01 3.05
N ASP A 67 2.63 33.79 4.30
CA ASP A 67 3.45 33.21 5.38
C ASP A 67 3.43 31.67 5.39
N CYS A 68 2.99 31.02 4.29
CA CYS A 68 2.81 29.58 4.26
C CYS A 68 3.65 28.90 3.17
N VAL A 69 4.16 27.73 3.50
CA VAL A 69 4.93 26.88 2.57
C VAL A 69 4.40 25.44 2.63
N LEU A 70 4.20 24.84 1.48
CA LEU A 70 3.71 23.48 1.34
C LEU A 70 4.66 22.63 0.51
N VAL A 71 4.98 21.42 0.97
CA VAL A 71 5.43 20.30 0.15
C VAL A 71 4.41 19.17 0.24
N TYR A 72 4.03 18.64 -0.91
CA TYR A 72 2.88 17.79 -1.06
C TYR A 72 3.15 16.66 -2.07
N ASN A 73 3.02 15.43 -1.61
CA ASN A 73 3.12 14.22 -2.43
C ASN A 73 1.74 13.60 -2.53
N GLY A 74 1.03 13.85 -3.62
CA GLY A 74 -0.32 13.33 -3.78
C GLY A 74 -1.13 14.03 -4.85
N GLU A 75 -2.44 13.80 -4.76
CA GLU A 75 -3.47 14.44 -5.58
C GLU A 75 -4.74 14.61 -4.75
N VAL A 76 -5.31 15.80 -4.71
CA VAL A 76 -6.64 16.09 -4.18
C VAL A 76 -7.60 16.22 -5.35
N TYR A 77 -8.30 15.12 -5.67
CA TYR A 77 -9.12 14.98 -6.87
C TYR A 77 -10.27 15.97 -6.97
N ASN A 78 -10.83 16.40 -5.83
CA ASN A 78 -11.91 17.42 -5.78
C ASN A 78 -11.38 18.87 -5.70
N HIS A 79 -10.14 19.11 -6.16
CA HIS A 79 -9.55 20.44 -6.10
C HIS A 79 -10.34 21.51 -6.88
N ILE A 80 -11.07 21.13 -7.94
CA ILE A 80 -11.88 22.06 -8.73
C ILE A 80 -13.06 22.56 -7.90
N GLU A 81 -13.77 21.67 -7.22
CA GLU A 81 -14.90 21.99 -6.36
C GLU A 81 -14.46 22.81 -5.14
N LEU A 82 -13.34 22.40 -4.51
CA LEU A 82 -12.76 23.14 -3.37
C LEU A 82 -12.29 24.54 -3.78
N ARG A 83 -11.73 24.69 -4.97
CA ARG A 83 -11.36 26.00 -5.52
C ARG A 83 -12.57 26.91 -5.62
N ALA A 84 -13.67 26.43 -6.24
CA ALA A 84 -14.89 27.22 -6.38
C ALA A 84 -15.47 27.65 -5.02
N GLU A 85 -15.41 26.76 -4.00
CA GLU A 85 -15.81 27.09 -2.64
C GLU A 85 -14.92 28.20 -2.05
N LEU A 86 -13.59 28.08 -2.18
CA LEU A 86 -12.64 29.06 -1.65
C LEU A 86 -12.74 30.40 -2.38
N GLU A 87 -12.96 30.40 -3.69
CA GLU A 87 -13.21 31.63 -4.48
C GLU A 87 -14.49 32.35 -4.02
N ALA A 88 -15.55 31.61 -3.71
CA ALA A 88 -16.77 32.16 -3.12
C ALA A 88 -16.55 32.76 -1.72
N LEU A 89 -15.51 32.35 -1.02
CA LEU A 89 -15.06 32.91 0.26
C LEU A 89 -14.05 34.07 0.11
N GLY A 90 -13.78 34.52 -1.13
CA GLY A 90 -12.92 35.65 -1.45
C GLY A 90 -11.45 35.31 -1.68
N GLU A 91 -11.09 34.03 -1.77
CA GLU A 91 -9.73 33.63 -2.11
C GLU A 91 -9.50 33.75 -3.64
N HIS A 92 -8.26 34.06 -4.03
CA HIS A 92 -7.85 34.17 -5.43
C HIS A 92 -6.72 33.17 -5.71
N PHE A 93 -6.64 32.64 -6.90
CA PHE A 93 -5.67 31.63 -7.30
C PHE A 93 -4.81 32.12 -8.48
N GLN A 94 -3.54 31.73 -8.48
CA GLN A 94 -2.56 32.09 -9.50
C GLN A 94 -2.26 30.95 -10.47
N THR A 95 -2.48 29.70 -10.02
CA THR A 95 -2.18 28.49 -10.77
C THR A 95 -3.43 27.64 -10.99
N ARG A 96 -3.32 26.56 -11.76
CA ARG A 96 -4.38 25.55 -11.90
C ARG A 96 -4.10 24.33 -11.02
N SER A 97 -2.98 24.33 -10.27
CA SER A 97 -2.53 23.20 -9.46
C SER A 97 -3.46 22.95 -8.28
N ASP A 98 -3.70 21.69 -8.00
CA ASP A 98 -4.31 21.24 -6.75
C ASP A 98 -3.45 21.60 -5.54
N THR A 99 -2.12 21.69 -5.70
CA THR A 99 -1.18 22.11 -4.65
C THR A 99 -1.51 23.48 -4.07
N GLU A 100 -1.86 24.46 -4.91
CA GLU A 100 -2.30 25.79 -4.45
C GLU A 100 -3.61 25.70 -3.69
N VAL A 101 -4.55 24.90 -4.16
CA VAL A 101 -5.85 24.69 -3.49
C VAL A 101 -5.67 24.08 -2.11
N VAL A 102 -4.79 23.07 -2.00
CA VAL A 102 -4.44 22.44 -0.71
C VAL A 102 -3.83 23.45 0.25
N LEU A 103 -2.86 24.27 -0.20
CA LEU A 103 -2.25 25.30 0.63
C LEU A 103 -3.28 26.32 1.12
N VAL A 104 -4.10 26.86 0.21
CA VAL A 104 -5.13 27.86 0.56
C VAL A 104 -6.16 27.28 1.53
N ALA A 105 -6.61 26.05 1.31
CA ALA A 105 -7.55 25.37 2.20
C ALA A 105 -6.95 25.18 3.61
N LEU A 106 -5.69 24.75 3.73
CA LEU A 106 -4.99 24.59 4.99
C LEU A 106 -4.79 25.93 5.70
N ARG A 107 -4.45 26.98 4.95
CA ARG A 107 -4.34 28.33 5.50
C ARG A 107 -5.68 28.84 6.06
N ARG A 108 -6.77 28.60 5.35
CA ARG A 108 -8.12 29.09 5.66
C ARG A 108 -8.80 28.30 6.79
N PHE A 109 -8.75 26.97 6.72
CA PHE A 109 -9.52 26.08 7.59
C PHE A 109 -8.63 25.30 8.61
N GLY A 110 -7.31 25.48 8.55
CA GLY A 110 -6.39 24.71 9.40
C GLY A 110 -6.53 23.19 9.15
N SER A 111 -6.46 22.41 10.22
CA SER A 111 -6.59 20.94 10.14
C SER A 111 -7.96 20.46 9.67
N GLN A 112 -9.02 21.29 9.75
CA GLN A 112 -10.35 20.95 9.25
C GLN A 112 -10.39 20.83 7.70
N ALA A 113 -9.43 21.44 7.00
CA ALA A 113 -9.27 21.27 5.55
C ALA A 113 -9.08 19.80 5.15
N LEU A 114 -8.37 19.02 5.96
CA LEU A 114 -8.03 17.61 5.66
C LEU A 114 -9.26 16.72 5.49
N ALA A 115 -10.32 16.98 6.24
CA ALA A 115 -11.58 16.24 6.12
C ALA A 115 -12.34 16.54 4.83
N ARG A 116 -12.04 17.67 4.15
CA ARG A 116 -12.67 18.08 2.88
C ARG A 116 -11.98 17.50 1.64
N PHE A 117 -10.76 16.99 1.78
CA PHE A 117 -9.97 16.49 0.65
C PHE A 117 -10.44 15.10 0.22
N ASN A 118 -10.88 14.94 -1.02
CA ASN A 118 -11.03 13.63 -1.66
C ASN A 118 -9.74 13.36 -2.45
N GLY A 119 -8.82 12.60 -1.85
CA GLY A 119 -7.50 12.42 -2.44
C GLY A 119 -6.65 11.38 -1.74
N GLN A 120 -5.46 11.22 -2.27
CA GLN A 120 -4.38 10.40 -1.73
C GLN A 120 -3.16 11.30 -1.56
N PHE A 121 -2.68 11.48 -0.33
CA PHE A 121 -1.65 12.48 -0.05
C PHE A 121 -0.82 12.22 1.19
N ALA A 122 0.39 12.77 1.15
CA ALA A 122 1.22 13.07 2.30
C ALA A 122 1.73 14.51 2.14
N LEU A 123 1.71 15.30 3.19
CA LEU A 123 2.11 16.71 3.11
C LEU A 123 2.84 17.19 4.36
N LEU A 124 3.65 18.23 4.15
CA LEU A 124 4.22 19.07 5.20
C LEU A 124 3.82 20.52 4.90
N PHE A 125 3.09 21.14 5.83
CA PHE A 125 2.61 22.51 5.74
C PHE A 125 3.22 23.34 6.84
N TRP A 126 4.03 24.31 6.46
CA TRP A 126 4.63 25.30 7.36
C TRP A 126 3.81 26.59 7.37
N ASN A 127 3.54 27.10 8.56
CA ASN A 127 2.95 28.42 8.76
C ASN A 127 3.91 29.27 9.60
N ALA A 128 4.53 30.27 8.98
CA ALA A 128 5.56 31.10 9.60
C ALA A 128 4.98 32.01 10.70
N ARG A 129 3.70 32.42 10.60
CA ARG A 129 3.04 33.26 11.60
C ARG A 129 2.85 32.54 12.93
N THR A 130 2.41 31.27 12.87
CA THR A 130 2.23 30.45 14.07
C THR A 130 3.49 29.65 14.43
N ARG A 131 4.50 29.63 13.55
CA ARG A 131 5.73 28.83 13.67
C ARG A 131 5.42 27.35 13.90
N THR A 132 4.48 26.82 13.14
CA THR A 132 4.05 25.41 13.24
C THR A 132 4.26 24.67 11.92
N LEU A 133 4.71 23.41 12.03
CA LEU A 133 4.78 22.46 10.93
C LEU A 133 3.68 21.42 11.12
N THR A 134 2.76 21.35 10.17
CA THR A 134 1.75 20.28 10.11
C THR A 134 2.20 19.21 9.16
N ALA A 135 2.33 17.97 9.64
CA ALA A 135 2.53 16.78 8.85
C ALA A 135 1.21 16.01 8.77
N ALA A 136 0.71 15.69 7.57
CA ALA A 136 -0.55 14.96 7.42
C ALA A 136 -0.45 13.85 6.38
N ARG A 137 -1.25 12.79 6.58
CA ARG A 137 -1.33 11.62 5.69
C ARG A 137 -2.78 11.31 5.36
N ASP A 138 -3.05 10.88 4.12
CA ASP A 138 -4.40 10.59 3.62
C ASP A 138 -5.16 9.53 4.44
N ARG A 139 -6.48 9.47 4.23
CA ARG A 139 -7.43 8.65 5.02
C ARG A 139 -7.05 7.18 5.12
N TYR A 140 -6.50 6.60 4.06
CA TYR A 140 -6.21 5.17 3.96
C TYR A 140 -4.70 4.85 3.92
N GLY A 141 -3.86 5.89 4.07
CA GLY A 141 -2.41 5.74 4.08
C GLY A 141 -1.83 5.30 2.74
N VAL A 142 -2.45 5.74 1.63
CA VAL A 142 -1.97 5.45 0.27
C VAL A 142 -0.57 6.01 0.07
N ARG A 143 -0.36 7.29 0.49
CA ARG A 143 0.95 7.92 0.36
C ARG A 143 1.76 7.75 1.63
N PRO A 144 3.03 7.33 1.51
CA PRO A 144 3.89 7.15 2.67
C PRO A 144 4.39 8.49 3.22
N LEU A 145 4.46 8.58 4.56
CA LEU A 145 5.16 9.64 5.27
C LEU A 145 5.77 9.06 6.54
N TYR A 146 7.08 9.18 6.65
CA TYR A 146 7.85 8.72 7.80
C TYR A 146 8.49 9.89 8.50
N HIS A 147 8.73 9.74 9.82
CA HIS A 147 9.52 10.68 10.59
C HIS A 147 10.50 9.97 11.51
N LEU A 148 11.55 10.70 11.84
CA LEU A 148 12.64 10.28 12.70
C LEU A 148 13.04 11.45 13.61
N GLU A 149 13.05 11.22 14.91
CA GLU A 149 13.66 12.16 15.87
C GLU A 149 15.13 11.80 16.06
N HIS A 150 16.03 12.72 15.76
CA HIS A 150 17.46 12.51 15.89
C HIS A 150 18.17 13.84 16.22
N GLN A 151 19.03 13.83 17.25
CA GLN A 151 19.83 14.99 17.68
C GLN A 151 19.03 16.30 17.81
N GLY A 152 17.86 16.26 18.43
CA GLY A 152 17.02 17.43 18.68
C GLY A 152 16.29 17.99 17.45
N ALA A 153 16.27 17.28 16.35
CA ALA A 153 15.52 17.61 15.15
C ALA A 153 14.55 16.48 14.77
N VAL A 154 13.45 16.83 14.10
CA VAL A 154 12.52 15.88 13.49
C VAL A 154 12.71 15.92 11.98
N TYR A 155 13.02 14.78 11.42
CA TYR A 155 13.19 14.59 9.98
C TYR A 155 11.97 13.87 9.40
N PHE A 156 11.54 14.29 8.22
CA PHE A 156 10.42 13.71 7.50
C PHE A 156 10.85 13.25 6.11
N ALA A 157 10.29 12.14 5.63
CA ALA A 157 10.53 11.68 4.27
C ALA A 157 9.41 10.77 3.75
N SER A 158 9.20 10.77 2.43
CA SER A 158 8.33 9.81 1.76
C SER A 158 8.87 8.38 1.81
N GLU A 159 10.19 8.19 1.87
CA GLU A 159 10.85 6.89 1.98
C GLU A 159 11.97 6.94 3.02
N THR A 160 12.12 5.83 3.75
CA THR A 160 13.05 5.79 4.90
C THR A 160 14.53 5.89 4.49
N LYS A 161 14.88 5.50 3.25
CA LYS A 161 16.26 5.61 2.73
C LYS A 161 16.78 7.05 2.66
N ALA A 162 15.89 8.04 2.66
CA ALA A 162 16.28 9.44 2.72
C ALA A 162 17.02 9.77 4.03
N PHE A 163 16.68 9.09 5.13
CA PHE A 163 17.32 9.31 6.43
C PHE A 163 18.78 8.84 6.49
N ASP A 164 19.23 7.96 5.57
CA ASP A 164 20.65 7.56 5.47
C ASP A 164 21.56 8.73 5.02
N ALA A 165 20.99 9.87 4.64
CA ALA A 165 21.74 11.10 4.37
C ALA A 165 22.09 11.88 5.65
N ILE A 166 21.47 11.56 6.79
CA ILE A 166 21.65 12.27 8.05
C ILE A 166 23.02 11.86 8.64
N PRO A 167 23.90 12.81 8.96
CA PRO A 167 25.20 12.51 9.56
C PRO A 167 25.06 11.72 10.86
N ASN A 168 25.93 10.73 11.03
CA ASN A 168 25.97 9.87 12.23
C ASN A 168 24.67 9.09 12.50
N TYR A 169 23.78 8.96 11.51
CA TYR A 169 22.61 8.11 11.57
C TYR A 169 22.75 6.96 10.56
N ARG A 170 22.33 5.78 10.99
CA ARG A 170 22.18 4.60 10.11
C ARG A 170 20.91 3.88 10.49
N ARG A 171 20.11 3.54 9.49
CA ARG A 171 18.92 2.69 9.69
C ARG A 171 19.36 1.32 10.22
N ALA A 172 18.60 0.79 11.17
CA ALA A 172 18.79 -0.57 11.67
C ALA A 172 17.43 -1.28 11.77
N ILE A 173 17.39 -2.56 11.46
CA ILE A 173 16.16 -3.36 11.59
C ILE A 173 15.77 -3.48 13.07
N CYS A 174 14.49 -3.30 13.35
CA CYS A 174 13.87 -3.52 14.65
C CYS A 174 13.35 -4.97 14.71
N PRO A 175 13.89 -5.86 15.57
CA PRO A 175 13.44 -7.25 15.64
C PRO A 175 11.95 -7.39 15.93
N GLU A 176 11.40 -6.57 16.84
CA GLU A 176 9.95 -6.56 17.12
C GLU A 176 9.12 -6.11 15.92
N GLY A 177 9.57 -5.05 15.23
CA GLY A 177 8.93 -4.57 14.01
C GLY A 177 9.00 -5.61 12.88
N LEU A 178 10.11 -6.33 12.77
CA LEU A 178 10.29 -7.43 11.83
C LEU A 178 9.33 -8.59 12.13
N LEU A 179 9.19 -8.98 13.40
CA LEU A 179 8.27 -10.01 13.84
C LEU A 179 6.82 -9.62 13.57
N GLU A 180 6.41 -8.40 13.96
CA GLU A 180 5.05 -7.88 13.73
C GLU A 180 4.73 -7.86 12.24
N HIS A 181 5.65 -7.33 11.42
CA HIS A 181 5.54 -7.34 9.97
C HIS A 181 5.42 -8.76 9.41
N GLY A 182 6.23 -9.69 9.91
CA GLY A 182 6.19 -11.09 9.50
C GLY A 182 4.86 -11.77 9.80
N LEU A 183 4.24 -11.49 10.95
CA LEU A 183 2.98 -12.10 11.37
C LEU A 183 1.76 -11.48 10.68
N LEU A 184 1.73 -10.14 10.52
CA LEU A 184 0.57 -9.39 10.06
C LEU A 184 0.65 -8.92 8.60
N TRP A 185 1.81 -8.98 7.96
CA TRP A 185 2.17 -8.37 6.67
C TRP A 185 2.24 -6.84 6.71
N ASN A 186 2.22 -6.29 7.89
CA ASN A 186 2.43 -4.88 8.20
C ASN A 186 2.86 -4.70 9.66
N THR A 187 3.30 -3.50 9.99
CA THR A 187 3.36 -3.00 11.37
C THR A 187 2.16 -2.09 11.61
N LEU A 188 1.55 -2.15 12.77
CA LEU A 188 0.37 -1.35 13.12
C LEU A 188 0.75 -0.06 13.85
N GLY A 189 -0.14 0.94 13.78
CA GLY A 189 0.10 2.25 14.39
C GLY A 189 1.24 3.00 13.68
N THR A 190 2.12 3.60 14.47
CA THR A 190 3.27 4.37 13.95
C THR A 190 4.53 3.52 13.77
N ARG A 191 4.51 2.26 14.16
CA ARG A 191 5.68 1.37 14.11
C ARG A 191 6.13 1.07 12.69
N THR A 192 7.43 0.81 12.53
CA THR A 192 8.04 0.35 11.26
C THR A 192 8.98 -0.83 11.52
N VAL A 193 9.52 -1.39 10.46
CA VAL A 193 10.57 -2.43 10.57
C VAL A 193 11.94 -1.87 10.96
N PHE A 194 12.07 -0.56 11.15
CA PHE A 194 13.32 0.11 11.50
C PHE A 194 13.28 0.73 12.90
N LYS A 195 14.41 0.70 13.60
CA LYS A 195 14.55 1.31 14.92
C LYS A 195 14.42 2.83 14.82
N GLY A 196 13.58 3.43 15.68
CA GLY A 196 13.42 4.88 15.81
C GLY A 196 12.67 5.57 14.68
N ILE A 197 12.44 4.91 13.54
CA ILE A 197 11.63 5.48 12.45
C ILE A 197 10.17 5.15 12.69
N GLN A 198 9.34 6.18 12.63
CA GLN A 198 7.89 6.07 12.75
C GLN A 198 7.19 6.40 11.43
N SER A 199 6.08 5.74 11.15
CA SER A 199 5.17 6.07 10.05
C SER A 199 4.06 6.98 10.58
N LEU A 200 3.71 8.03 9.85
CA LEU A 200 2.50 8.78 10.21
C LEU A 200 1.27 7.90 9.94
N GLU A 201 0.36 7.81 10.91
CA GLU A 201 -0.86 7.02 10.74
C GLU A 201 -1.76 7.57 9.63
N ALA A 202 -2.51 6.68 8.97
CA ALA A 202 -3.54 7.05 8.01
C ALA A 202 -4.65 7.86 8.68
N GLY A 203 -5.18 8.89 7.99
CA GLY A 203 -6.25 9.73 8.50
C GLY A 203 -5.84 10.63 9.67
N THR A 204 -4.53 10.90 9.83
CA THR A 204 -4.02 11.74 10.93
C THR A 204 -3.19 12.92 10.44
N ALA A 205 -3.12 13.92 11.26
CA ALA A 205 -2.17 15.02 11.16
C ALA A 205 -1.47 15.23 12.51
N VAL A 206 -0.18 15.59 12.47
CA VAL A 206 0.59 15.98 13.65
C VAL A 206 1.10 17.40 13.45
N VAL A 207 0.88 18.24 14.44
CA VAL A 207 1.34 19.63 14.45
C VAL A 207 2.52 19.77 15.41
N PHE A 208 3.64 20.18 14.88
CA PHE A 208 4.88 20.45 15.60
C PHE A 208 5.03 21.95 15.82
N GLY A 209 5.15 22.38 17.07
CA GLY A 209 5.43 23.75 17.46
C GLY A 209 6.83 23.90 18.02
N ALA A 210 7.38 25.12 18.03
CA ALA A 210 8.76 25.38 18.47
C ALA A 210 8.99 25.06 19.96
N THR A 211 7.95 25.17 20.81
CA THR A 211 8.04 25.06 22.29
C THR A 211 7.06 24.04 22.88
N GLU A 212 6.16 23.49 22.08
CA GLU A 212 5.12 22.57 22.55
C GLU A 212 5.39 21.15 22.07
N SER A 213 4.94 20.18 22.87
CA SER A 213 4.92 18.77 22.41
C SER A 213 4.04 18.60 21.17
N PRO A 214 4.39 17.71 20.24
CA PRO A 214 3.59 17.48 19.04
C PRO A 214 2.15 17.10 19.38
N LYS A 215 1.18 17.73 18.69
CA LYS A 215 -0.25 17.47 18.87
C LYS A 215 -0.77 16.63 17.68
N THR A 216 -1.32 15.45 17.97
CA THR A 216 -1.90 14.57 16.96
C THR A 216 -3.41 14.80 16.84
N TYR A 217 -3.88 14.97 15.62
CA TYR A 217 -5.29 15.09 15.26
C TYR A 217 -5.69 13.95 14.33
N ARG A 218 -6.67 13.15 14.71
CA ARG A 218 -7.30 12.19 13.81
C ARG A 218 -8.45 12.92 13.11
N TYR A 219 -8.37 13.07 11.80
CA TYR A 219 -9.40 13.73 10.99
C TYR A 219 -10.28 12.73 10.24
N HIS A 220 -9.90 11.47 10.24
CA HIS A 220 -10.69 10.38 9.66
C HIS A 220 -10.44 9.05 10.38
N GLN A 221 -11.52 8.30 10.58
CA GLN A 221 -11.51 6.91 10.98
C GLN A 221 -12.62 6.18 10.24
N LEU A 222 -12.33 4.98 9.74
CA LEU A 222 -13.32 4.16 9.04
C LEU A 222 -14.52 3.86 9.95
N GLY A 223 -15.71 4.10 9.43
CA GLY A 223 -16.97 3.93 10.16
C GLY A 223 -17.47 5.17 10.91
N GLU A 224 -16.65 6.22 11.07
CA GLU A 224 -17.06 7.50 11.66
C GLU A 224 -17.45 8.55 10.61
N GLY A 225 -17.46 8.18 9.33
CA GLY A 225 -17.83 9.08 8.23
C GLY A 225 -19.29 9.54 8.28
N THR A 226 -19.61 10.57 7.50
CA THR A 226 -20.99 11.07 7.38
C THR A 226 -21.90 9.92 6.94
N PRO A 227 -23.04 9.68 7.64
CA PRO A 227 -23.98 8.66 7.23
C PRO A 227 -24.49 8.94 5.82
N HIS A 228 -24.28 8.01 4.91
CA HIS A 228 -24.92 8.05 3.59
C HIS A 228 -26.32 7.42 3.68
N PRO A 229 -27.30 7.92 2.90
CA PRO A 229 -28.60 7.26 2.79
C PRO A 229 -28.40 5.81 2.36
N LEU A 230 -28.88 4.86 3.19
CA LEU A 230 -28.81 3.46 2.83
C LEU A 230 -29.93 3.10 1.84
N PRO A 231 -29.62 2.26 0.84
CA PRO A 231 -30.62 1.84 -0.14
C PRO A 231 -31.71 0.98 0.53
N GLY A 232 -32.97 1.21 0.18
CA GLY A 232 -34.11 0.44 0.64
C GLY A 232 -34.19 -0.95 -0.01
N SER A 233 -33.46 -1.16 -1.12
CA SER A 233 -33.47 -2.42 -1.87
C SER A 233 -32.09 -2.71 -2.48
N PHE A 234 -31.88 -3.98 -2.84
CA PHE A 234 -30.67 -4.39 -3.56
C PHE A 234 -30.59 -3.76 -4.96
N ALA A 235 -31.74 -3.51 -5.61
CA ALA A 235 -31.78 -2.83 -6.91
C ALA A 235 -31.29 -1.38 -6.80
N GLU A 236 -31.72 -0.65 -5.79
CA GLU A 236 -31.22 0.71 -5.49
C GLU A 236 -29.73 0.70 -5.17
N ALA A 237 -29.26 -0.28 -4.39
CA ALA A 237 -27.84 -0.42 -4.07
C ALA A 237 -26.97 -0.59 -5.34
N LYS A 238 -27.45 -1.33 -6.35
CA LYS A 238 -26.75 -1.47 -7.63
C LYS A 238 -26.63 -0.13 -8.37
N VAL A 239 -27.72 0.63 -8.44
CA VAL A 239 -27.73 1.94 -9.09
C VAL A 239 -26.76 2.90 -8.38
N GLN A 240 -26.82 2.94 -7.06
CA GLN A 240 -25.98 3.81 -6.24
C GLN A 240 -24.50 3.42 -6.34
N LEU A 241 -24.15 2.12 -6.27
CA LEU A 241 -22.78 1.64 -6.47
C LEU A 241 -22.22 2.10 -7.82
N ARG A 242 -22.99 1.88 -8.91
CA ARG A 242 -22.54 2.29 -10.25
C ARG A 242 -22.27 3.80 -10.33
N SER A 243 -23.19 4.61 -9.81
CA SER A 243 -23.05 6.08 -9.79
C SER A 243 -21.84 6.54 -9.00
N MET A 244 -21.66 6.04 -7.77
CA MET A 244 -20.55 6.43 -6.90
C MET A 244 -19.20 5.99 -7.49
N LEU A 245 -19.13 4.78 -8.04
CA LEU A 245 -17.90 4.27 -8.64
C LEU A 245 -17.55 4.99 -9.94
N ALA A 246 -18.55 5.33 -10.78
CA ALA A 246 -18.34 6.18 -11.96
C ALA A 246 -17.83 7.57 -11.57
N ASN A 247 -18.37 8.18 -10.51
CA ASN A 247 -17.86 9.45 -9.98
C ASN A 247 -16.42 9.32 -9.47
N ALA A 248 -16.11 8.24 -8.76
CA ALA A 248 -14.76 7.96 -8.27
C ALA A 248 -13.74 7.83 -9.41
N VAL A 249 -14.11 7.17 -10.52
CA VAL A 249 -13.29 7.08 -11.75
C VAL A 249 -13.16 8.47 -12.39
N ARG A 250 -14.27 9.20 -12.58
CA ARG A 250 -14.29 10.54 -13.17
C ARG A 250 -13.34 11.51 -12.45
N LEU A 251 -13.35 11.52 -11.12
CA LEU A 251 -12.45 12.36 -10.34
C LEU A 251 -10.99 11.97 -10.55
N ARG A 252 -10.69 10.68 -10.66
CA ARG A 252 -9.33 10.16 -10.83
C ARG A 252 -8.80 10.22 -12.25
N LEU A 253 -9.65 10.59 -13.23
CA LEU A 253 -9.24 10.91 -14.59
C LEU A 253 -8.74 12.36 -14.76
N ARG A 254 -8.91 13.22 -13.75
CA ARG A 254 -8.38 14.60 -13.76
C ARG A 254 -6.85 14.60 -13.85
N SER A 255 -6.33 15.03 -14.99
CA SER A 255 -4.89 15.02 -15.28
C SER A 255 -4.59 15.85 -16.52
N ASP A 256 -3.44 16.53 -16.53
CA ASP A 256 -2.93 17.24 -17.74
C ASP A 256 -1.98 16.32 -18.56
N VAL A 257 -1.82 15.06 -18.15
CA VAL A 257 -1.05 14.04 -18.87
C VAL A 257 -1.93 12.82 -19.16
N PRO A 258 -1.56 11.99 -20.16
CA PRO A 258 -2.31 10.79 -20.48
C PRO A 258 -2.45 9.83 -19.29
N VAL A 259 -3.66 9.26 -19.15
CA VAL A 259 -4.00 8.29 -18.11
C VAL A 259 -4.28 6.93 -18.74
N GLY A 260 -3.63 5.88 -18.26
CA GLY A 260 -3.87 4.48 -18.64
C GLY A 260 -4.55 3.68 -17.53
N ASN A 261 -4.80 2.41 -17.79
CA ASN A 261 -5.37 1.48 -16.80
C ASN A 261 -4.52 0.23 -16.63
N TYR A 262 -4.49 -0.34 -15.43
CA TYR A 262 -4.04 -1.73 -15.25
C TYR A 262 -5.22 -2.68 -15.47
N LEU A 263 -5.04 -3.67 -16.34
CA LEU A 263 -6.06 -4.65 -16.71
C LEU A 263 -5.58 -6.06 -16.42
N SER A 264 -5.96 -6.62 -15.28
CA SER A 264 -5.59 -7.99 -14.89
C SER A 264 -6.52 -9.08 -15.44
N GLY A 265 -7.66 -8.73 -16.04
CA GLY A 265 -8.70 -9.68 -16.42
C GLY A 265 -9.60 -10.13 -15.28
N GLY A 266 -9.41 -9.61 -14.06
CA GLY A 266 -10.35 -9.74 -12.93
C GLY A 266 -11.49 -8.74 -13.01
N ILE A 267 -12.59 -8.97 -12.29
CA ILE A 267 -13.78 -8.11 -12.34
C ILE A 267 -13.45 -6.66 -11.93
N ASP A 268 -12.57 -6.44 -10.96
CA ASP A 268 -12.27 -5.11 -10.42
C ASP A 268 -11.61 -4.21 -11.46
N SER A 269 -10.53 -4.71 -12.08
CA SER A 269 -9.85 -4.00 -13.16
C SER A 269 -10.72 -3.86 -14.40
N SER A 270 -11.56 -4.86 -14.69
CA SER A 270 -12.51 -4.81 -15.81
C SER A 270 -13.57 -3.74 -15.62
N VAL A 271 -14.13 -3.60 -14.40
CA VAL A 271 -15.08 -2.54 -14.06
C VAL A 271 -14.41 -1.17 -14.13
N THR A 272 -13.20 -1.02 -13.58
CA THR A 272 -12.46 0.24 -13.66
C THR A 272 -12.22 0.64 -15.12
N THR A 273 -11.80 -0.31 -15.96
CA THR A 273 -11.53 -0.05 -17.39
C THR A 273 -12.81 0.25 -18.16
N LEU A 274 -13.91 -0.46 -17.90
CA LEU A 274 -15.23 -0.19 -18.47
C LEU A 274 -15.70 1.24 -18.15
N LEU A 275 -15.63 1.65 -16.89
CA LEU A 275 -16.05 2.99 -16.48
C LEU A 275 -15.12 4.08 -17.03
N THR A 276 -13.84 3.77 -17.22
CA THR A 276 -12.90 4.69 -17.89
C THR A 276 -13.30 4.88 -19.35
N ASP A 277 -13.63 3.80 -20.07
CA ASP A 277 -14.11 3.83 -21.46
C ASP A 277 -15.41 4.62 -21.62
N GLU A 278 -16.38 4.39 -20.72
CA GLU A 278 -17.66 5.13 -20.73
C GLU A 278 -17.52 6.64 -20.47
N LEU A 279 -16.49 7.05 -19.74
CA LEU A 279 -16.26 8.45 -19.32
C LEU A 279 -15.32 9.22 -20.26
N ARG A 280 -14.65 8.53 -21.19
CA ARG A 280 -13.71 9.13 -22.15
C ARG A 280 -14.24 9.04 -23.57
N THR A 281 -13.84 10.01 -24.39
CA THR A 281 -14.14 10.04 -25.84
C THR A 281 -12.92 9.65 -26.68
N ASP A 282 -11.72 9.70 -26.10
CA ASP A 282 -10.44 9.35 -26.72
C ASP A 282 -10.02 7.92 -26.37
N ARG A 283 -9.27 7.27 -27.25
CA ARG A 283 -8.66 5.97 -26.98
C ARG A 283 -7.59 6.09 -25.89
N PHE A 284 -7.47 5.07 -25.08
CA PHE A 284 -6.45 4.99 -24.02
C PHE A 284 -5.80 3.60 -24.01
N GLN A 285 -4.67 3.51 -23.32
CA GLN A 285 -3.91 2.29 -23.19
C GLN A 285 -4.25 1.55 -21.88
N ALA A 286 -4.41 0.25 -21.97
CA ALA A 286 -4.45 -0.64 -20.84
C ALA A 286 -3.15 -1.46 -20.78
N PHE A 287 -2.66 -1.69 -19.57
CA PHE A 287 -1.40 -2.39 -19.33
C PHE A 287 -1.64 -3.67 -18.53
N ALA A 288 -0.99 -4.76 -18.92
CA ALA A 288 -1.22 -6.07 -18.33
C ALA A 288 0.07 -6.86 -18.15
N ILE A 289 0.03 -7.82 -17.22
CA ILE A 289 1.08 -8.79 -16.98
C ILE A 289 0.62 -10.14 -17.52
N ALA A 290 1.40 -10.73 -18.40
CA ALA A 290 1.31 -12.12 -18.82
C ALA A 290 2.46 -12.92 -18.20
N PHE A 291 2.23 -14.19 -17.87
CA PHE A 291 3.27 -15.07 -17.33
C PHE A 291 3.63 -16.16 -18.35
N GLU A 292 4.91 -16.53 -18.37
CA GLU A 292 5.34 -17.70 -19.12
C GLU A 292 4.77 -18.98 -18.51
N ASP A 293 4.66 -19.03 -17.17
CA ASP A 293 4.02 -20.11 -16.43
C ASP A 293 2.49 -20.00 -16.53
N GLY A 294 1.87 -20.89 -17.27
CA GLY A 294 0.42 -20.92 -17.49
C GLY A 294 -0.42 -21.05 -16.21
N ALA A 295 0.17 -21.46 -15.08
CA ALA A 295 -0.53 -21.51 -13.79
C ALA A 295 -0.87 -20.12 -13.25
N TYR A 296 -0.14 -19.10 -13.68
CA TYR A 296 -0.30 -17.69 -13.27
C TYR A 296 -0.84 -16.81 -14.41
N ASP A 297 -0.92 -17.31 -15.65
CA ASP A 297 -1.28 -16.51 -16.82
C ASP A 297 -2.78 -16.25 -16.91
N GLU A 298 -3.16 -15.00 -17.01
CA GLU A 298 -4.53 -14.51 -17.15
C GLU A 298 -4.75 -13.76 -18.49
N SER A 299 -3.80 -13.85 -19.42
CA SER A 299 -3.78 -13.10 -20.69
C SER A 299 -5.04 -13.27 -21.53
N HIS A 300 -5.69 -14.45 -21.49
CA HIS A 300 -6.95 -14.71 -22.17
C HIS A 300 -8.06 -13.72 -21.73
N TYR A 301 -8.21 -13.50 -20.43
CA TYR A 301 -9.23 -12.58 -19.90
C TYR A 301 -8.89 -11.11 -20.19
N GLN A 302 -7.61 -10.77 -20.15
CA GLN A 302 -7.13 -9.42 -20.48
C GLN A 302 -7.44 -9.08 -21.93
N GLN A 303 -7.14 -10.00 -22.88
CA GLN A 303 -7.43 -9.84 -24.29
C GLN A 303 -8.93 -9.78 -24.59
N MET A 304 -9.73 -10.61 -23.91
CA MET A 304 -11.19 -10.59 -24.02
C MET A 304 -11.76 -9.21 -23.66
N MET A 305 -11.31 -8.62 -22.54
CA MET A 305 -11.76 -7.30 -22.12
C MET A 305 -11.26 -6.21 -23.04
N ALA A 306 -9.98 -6.24 -23.43
CA ALA A 306 -9.41 -5.24 -24.33
C ALA A 306 -10.14 -5.20 -25.68
N LYS A 307 -10.46 -6.36 -26.24
CA LYS A 307 -11.24 -6.46 -27.49
C LYS A 307 -12.65 -5.89 -27.33
N ARG A 308 -13.31 -6.17 -26.17
CA ARG A 308 -14.67 -5.69 -25.91
C ARG A 308 -14.76 -4.18 -25.80
N LEU A 309 -13.78 -3.56 -25.12
CA LEU A 309 -13.74 -2.13 -24.86
C LEU A 309 -12.93 -1.35 -25.91
N ASN A 310 -12.41 -2.02 -26.95
CA ASN A 310 -11.59 -1.44 -28.01
C ASN A 310 -10.44 -0.57 -27.47
N VAL A 311 -9.79 -1.01 -26.38
CA VAL A 311 -8.63 -0.33 -25.78
C VAL A 311 -7.32 -0.95 -26.27
N ASP A 312 -6.26 -0.15 -26.34
CA ASP A 312 -4.94 -0.62 -26.76
C ASP A 312 -4.25 -1.35 -25.59
N LEU A 313 -4.17 -2.68 -25.67
CA LEU A 313 -3.57 -3.52 -24.63
C LEU A 313 -2.06 -3.70 -24.87
N VAL A 314 -1.28 -3.21 -23.91
CA VAL A 314 0.17 -3.43 -23.84
C VAL A 314 0.47 -4.43 -22.74
N SER A 315 1.08 -5.56 -23.08
CA SER A 315 1.37 -6.64 -22.12
C SER A 315 2.87 -6.90 -22.02
N ILE A 316 3.34 -7.11 -20.79
CA ILE A 316 4.69 -7.63 -20.53
C ILE A 316 4.61 -9.10 -20.15
N ARG A 317 5.49 -9.96 -20.75
CA ARG A 317 5.61 -11.37 -20.39
C ARG A 317 6.69 -11.55 -19.33
N ILE A 318 6.32 -12.07 -18.18
CA ILE A 318 7.20 -12.30 -17.04
C ILE A 318 7.72 -13.74 -17.03
N THR A 319 9.03 -13.88 -16.88
CA THR A 319 9.75 -15.14 -16.72
C THR A 319 10.31 -15.27 -15.30
N ASP A 320 10.68 -16.47 -14.88
CA ASP A 320 11.36 -16.72 -13.60
C ASP A 320 12.68 -15.94 -13.52
N ALA A 321 13.42 -15.80 -14.62
CA ALA A 321 14.65 -15.02 -14.69
C ALA A 321 14.40 -13.53 -14.40
N LEU A 322 13.38 -12.93 -15.02
CA LEU A 322 13.03 -11.53 -14.77
C LEU A 322 12.67 -11.27 -13.30
N ILE A 323 11.98 -12.21 -12.66
CA ILE A 323 11.67 -12.11 -11.22
C ILE A 323 12.95 -12.12 -10.41
N ARG A 324 13.82 -13.10 -10.63
CA ARG A 324 15.08 -13.26 -9.89
C ARG A 324 16.01 -12.06 -10.06
N ASP A 325 16.22 -11.62 -11.31
CA ASP A 325 17.20 -10.59 -11.65
C ASP A 325 16.77 -9.20 -11.15
N ASN A 326 15.47 -8.97 -10.93
CA ASN A 326 14.92 -7.72 -10.39
C ASN A 326 14.54 -7.77 -8.91
N PHE A 327 14.80 -8.88 -8.22
CA PHE A 327 14.38 -9.07 -6.83
C PHE A 327 15.03 -8.06 -5.88
N GLU A 328 16.35 -7.90 -5.92
CA GLU A 328 17.06 -6.95 -5.05
C GLU A 328 16.66 -5.49 -5.32
N LYS A 329 16.41 -5.13 -6.60
CA LYS A 329 15.88 -3.81 -6.98
C LYS A 329 14.50 -3.58 -6.38
N ALA A 330 13.61 -4.56 -6.46
CA ALA A 330 12.26 -4.45 -5.87
C ALA A 330 12.32 -4.32 -4.34
N VAL A 331 13.19 -5.07 -3.66
CA VAL A 331 13.41 -4.96 -2.21
C VAL A 331 13.95 -3.58 -1.83
N TRP A 332 14.87 -3.01 -2.63
CA TRP A 332 15.39 -1.66 -2.40
C TRP A 332 14.29 -0.59 -2.45
N HIS A 333 13.36 -0.71 -3.41
CA HIS A 333 12.21 0.20 -3.48
C HIS A 333 11.19 -0.06 -2.37
N ALA A 334 10.92 -1.32 -2.04
CA ALA A 334 9.98 -1.68 -0.98
C ALA A 334 10.46 -1.25 0.42
N GLU A 335 11.79 -1.22 0.66
CA GLU A 335 12.43 -0.88 1.94
C GLU A 335 12.04 -1.79 3.11
N ARG A 336 11.44 -2.94 2.83
CA ARG A 336 10.98 -3.90 3.86
C ARG A 336 10.97 -5.31 3.29
N PRO A 337 10.95 -6.34 4.17
CA PRO A 337 10.79 -7.71 3.72
C PRO A 337 9.53 -7.94 2.90
N LEU A 338 9.64 -8.80 1.88
CA LEU A 338 8.55 -9.21 1.02
C LEU A 338 8.06 -10.61 1.38
N PHE A 339 6.76 -10.86 1.26
CA PHE A 339 6.15 -12.18 1.50
C PHE A 339 5.97 -12.98 0.22
N ARG A 340 6.04 -12.29 -0.90
CA ARG A 340 5.79 -12.78 -2.27
C ARG A 340 6.69 -12.05 -3.24
N THR A 341 6.89 -12.63 -4.38
CA THR A 341 7.55 -11.99 -5.53
C THR A 341 6.62 -11.11 -6.36
N ALA A 342 5.33 -11.11 -6.09
CA ALA A 342 4.31 -10.36 -6.83
C ALA A 342 4.59 -8.86 -7.04
N PRO A 343 5.36 -8.14 -6.19
CA PRO A 343 5.78 -6.76 -6.49
C PRO A 343 6.67 -6.63 -7.73
N ILE A 344 7.48 -7.65 -8.06
CA ILE A 344 8.48 -7.56 -9.14
C ILE A 344 7.84 -7.40 -10.53
N PRO A 345 6.84 -8.20 -10.92
CA PRO A 345 6.12 -7.96 -12.18
C PRO A 345 5.50 -6.57 -12.28
N LEU A 346 5.05 -5.98 -11.16
CA LEU A 346 4.48 -4.62 -11.16
C LEU A 346 5.56 -3.54 -11.28
N LEU A 347 6.76 -3.78 -10.73
CA LEU A 347 7.94 -2.94 -10.98
C LEU A 347 8.25 -2.87 -12.48
N LEU A 348 8.29 -4.03 -13.14
CA LEU A 348 8.57 -4.14 -14.57
C LEU A 348 7.43 -3.59 -15.44
N LEU A 349 6.17 -3.79 -15.02
CA LEU A 349 5.01 -3.19 -15.70
C LEU A 349 5.06 -1.67 -15.65
N ALA A 350 5.45 -1.08 -14.51
CA ALA A 350 5.59 0.36 -14.38
C ALA A 350 6.68 0.94 -15.32
N GLU A 351 7.74 0.19 -15.58
CA GLU A 351 8.76 0.56 -16.56
C GLU A 351 8.17 0.61 -17.98
N VAL A 352 7.37 -0.39 -18.37
CA VAL A 352 6.66 -0.42 -19.65
C VAL A 352 5.67 0.73 -19.78
N VAL A 353 4.89 1.02 -18.73
CA VAL A 353 3.96 2.16 -18.68
C VAL A 353 4.70 3.49 -18.90
N ARG A 354 5.82 3.67 -18.22
CA ARG A 354 6.63 4.88 -18.37
C ARG A 354 7.23 5.02 -19.77
N ALA A 355 7.70 3.90 -20.35
CA ALA A 355 8.24 3.87 -21.72
C ALA A 355 7.16 4.20 -22.78
N ALA A 356 5.89 3.87 -22.50
CA ALA A 356 4.75 4.26 -23.34
C ALA A 356 4.33 5.73 -23.16
N GLY A 357 5.05 6.53 -22.37
CA GLY A 357 4.75 7.95 -22.12
C GLY A 357 3.64 8.19 -21.08
N ILE A 358 3.10 7.16 -20.47
CA ILE A 358 2.04 7.26 -19.46
C ILE A 358 2.67 7.51 -18.07
N ARG A 359 2.06 8.43 -17.33
CA ARG A 359 2.50 8.78 -15.96
C ARG A 359 1.48 8.44 -14.88
N VAL A 360 0.25 8.17 -15.27
CA VAL A 360 -0.88 7.89 -14.38
C VAL A 360 -1.60 6.63 -14.84
N VAL A 361 -1.92 5.72 -13.91
CA VAL A 361 -2.73 4.53 -14.18
C VAL A 361 -3.83 4.37 -13.13
N LEU A 362 -5.03 4.01 -13.58
CA LEU A 362 -6.12 3.58 -12.72
C LEU A 362 -6.03 2.07 -12.49
N THR A 363 -6.31 1.64 -11.25
CA THR A 363 -6.25 0.22 -10.87
C THR A 363 -7.47 -0.22 -10.09
N GLY A 364 -7.71 -1.53 -10.01
CA GLY A 364 -8.81 -2.14 -9.24
C GLY A 364 -8.48 -2.44 -7.77
N GLU A 365 -7.38 -1.92 -7.23
CA GLU A 365 -6.95 -2.17 -5.85
C GLU A 365 -8.00 -1.72 -4.82
N ALA A 366 -8.04 -2.37 -3.67
CA ALA A 366 -8.98 -2.22 -2.56
C ALA A 366 -10.39 -2.80 -2.79
N ALA A 367 -10.76 -3.21 -4.00
CA ALA A 367 -12.06 -3.81 -4.25
C ALA A 367 -12.32 -5.09 -3.44
N ASP A 368 -11.28 -5.91 -3.25
CA ASP A 368 -11.38 -7.16 -2.49
C ASP A 368 -11.64 -6.92 -1.00
N GLU A 369 -11.03 -5.89 -0.43
CA GLU A 369 -11.21 -5.53 0.98
C GLU A 369 -12.61 -4.96 1.22
N ILE A 370 -13.03 -3.98 0.43
CA ILE A 370 -14.26 -3.24 0.68
C ILE A 370 -15.54 -4.00 0.27
N LEU A 371 -15.42 -4.91 -0.71
CA LEU A 371 -16.51 -5.72 -1.23
C LEU A 371 -16.40 -7.21 -0.86
N TRP A 372 -15.47 -7.54 0.07
CA TRP A 372 -15.29 -8.87 0.62
C TRP A 372 -15.01 -9.95 -0.43
N GLY A 373 -14.00 -9.70 -1.24
CA GLY A 373 -13.61 -10.58 -2.36
C GLY A 373 -12.71 -11.73 -1.94
N TYR A 374 -12.01 -11.65 -0.81
CA TYR A 374 -11.10 -12.70 -0.36
C TYR A 374 -11.82 -13.89 0.28
N ASP A 375 -11.25 -15.08 0.11
CA ASP A 375 -11.76 -16.29 0.75
C ASP A 375 -11.73 -16.20 2.29
N ALA A 376 -10.85 -15.39 2.88
CA ALA A 376 -10.83 -15.11 4.31
C ALA A 376 -12.18 -14.64 4.88
N PHE A 377 -12.97 -13.89 4.11
CA PHE A 377 -14.33 -13.50 4.51
C PHE A 377 -15.30 -14.70 4.51
N LYS A 378 -15.14 -15.64 3.56
CA LYS A 378 -15.93 -16.89 3.54
C LYS A 378 -15.52 -17.81 4.70
N GLU A 379 -14.22 -17.94 4.96
CA GLU A 379 -13.71 -18.73 6.08
C GLU A 379 -14.32 -18.28 7.41
N LEU A 380 -14.29 -16.98 7.65
CA LEU A 380 -14.83 -16.39 8.87
C LEU A 380 -16.34 -16.63 9.01
N LYS A 381 -17.08 -16.48 7.90
CA LYS A 381 -18.52 -16.75 7.87
C LYS A 381 -18.82 -18.23 8.10
N LEU A 382 -18.01 -19.12 7.54
CA LEU A 382 -18.11 -20.55 7.74
C LEU A 382 -17.82 -20.93 9.21
N LEU A 383 -16.73 -20.41 9.79
CA LEU A 383 -16.38 -20.65 11.18
C LEU A 383 -17.50 -20.21 12.12
N ARG A 384 -18.05 -18.99 11.95
CA ARG A 384 -19.21 -18.50 12.70
C ARG A 384 -20.44 -19.41 12.55
N PHE A 385 -20.69 -19.91 11.34
CA PHE A 385 -21.79 -20.84 11.10
C PHE A 385 -21.57 -22.19 11.76
N TRP A 386 -20.34 -22.71 11.68
CA TRP A 386 -19.99 -24.00 12.30
C TRP A 386 -19.95 -23.93 13.83
N ALA A 387 -19.38 -22.88 14.41
CA ALA A 387 -19.28 -22.67 15.86
C ALA A 387 -20.64 -22.71 16.59
N LYS A 388 -21.74 -22.38 15.92
CA LYS A 388 -23.10 -22.53 16.51
C LYS A 388 -23.47 -23.98 16.84
N PHE A 389 -22.87 -24.96 16.16
CA PHE A 389 -23.07 -26.38 16.36
C PHE A 389 -21.75 -27.11 16.09
N PRO A 390 -20.79 -27.07 17.03
CA PRO A 390 -19.41 -27.57 16.83
C PRO A 390 -19.36 -29.07 16.46
N ASN A 391 -20.29 -29.86 17.02
CA ASN A 391 -20.39 -31.31 16.80
C ASN A 391 -21.09 -31.71 15.48
N SER A 392 -21.47 -30.74 14.64
CA SER A 392 -22.14 -31.02 13.36
C SER A 392 -21.21 -31.77 12.40
N LYS A 393 -21.70 -32.86 11.80
CA LYS A 393 -21.02 -33.58 10.71
C LYS A 393 -21.23 -32.93 9.33
N LEU A 394 -22.28 -32.11 9.17
CA LEU A 394 -22.65 -31.50 7.91
C LEU A 394 -22.01 -30.12 7.69
N ARG A 395 -21.97 -29.26 8.72
CA ARG A 395 -21.47 -27.88 8.59
C ARG A 395 -20.02 -27.80 8.09
N PRO A 396 -19.08 -28.66 8.55
CA PRO A 396 -17.71 -28.67 8.03
C PRO A 396 -17.61 -28.99 6.53
N GLN A 397 -18.63 -29.62 5.92
CA GLN A 397 -18.60 -29.92 4.49
C GLN A 397 -18.48 -28.65 3.61
N LEU A 398 -18.90 -27.49 4.12
CA LEU A 398 -18.74 -26.20 3.45
C LEU A 398 -17.28 -25.78 3.25
N ILE A 399 -16.32 -26.37 3.96
CA ILE A 399 -14.87 -26.16 3.75
C ILE A 399 -14.53 -26.46 2.28
N ARG A 400 -15.19 -27.41 1.64
CA ARG A 400 -14.97 -27.79 0.22
C ARG A 400 -15.31 -26.69 -0.77
N THR A 401 -16.06 -25.67 -0.34
CA THR A 401 -16.43 -24.52 -1.18
C THR A 401 -15.43 -23.37 -1.08
N LEU A 402 -14.48 -23.46 -0.12
CA LEU A 402 -13.39 -22.51 0.02
C LEU A 402 -12.32 -22.83 -1.05
N TYR A 403 -11.64 -21.80 -1.51
CA TYR A 403 -10.49 -21.90 -2.42
C TYR A 403 -10.73 -22.84 -3.63
N PRO A 404 -11.73 -22.55 -4.49
CA PRO A 404 -12.11 -23.46 -5.59
C PRO A 404 -11.01 -23.68 -6.63
N HIS A 405 -9.97 -22.82 -6.65
CA HIS A 405 -8.79 -22.96 -7.48
C HIS A 405 -7.76 -23.97 -6.94
N LEU A 406 -7.86 -24.36 -5.64
CA LEU A 406 -6.94 -25.30 -5.01
C LEU A 406 -7.52 -26.73 -5.05
N ALA A 407 -6.86 -27.63 -5.78
CA ALA A 407 -7.34 -29.01 -6.01
C ALA A 407 -7.57 -29.77 -4.69
N HIS A 408 -6.73 -29.59 -3.68
CA HIS A 408 -6.83 -30.29 -2.39
C HIS A 408 -8.06 -29.90 -1.56
N TYR A 409 -8.70 -28.75 -1.81
CA TYR A 409 -9.99 -28.43 -1.18
C TYR A 409 -11.15 -29.23 -1.79
N ARG A 410 -11.02 -29.68 -3.04
CA ARG A 410 -12.00 -30.52 -3.73
C ARG A 410 -11.77 -32.01 -3.47
N ASP A 411 -10.52 -32.42 -3.28
CA ASP A 411 -10.14 -33.81 -3.05
C ASP A 411 -10.56 -34.24 -1.63
N GLY A 412 -11.42 -35.27 -1.55
CA GLY A 412 -11.88 -35.81 -0.28
C GLY A 412 -10.79 -36.44 0.60
N ARG A 413 -9.62 -36.75 0.04
CA ARG A 413 -8.52 -37.42 0.79
C ARG A 413 -7.92 -36.52 1.87
N GLN A 414 -7.87 -35.20 1.65
CA GLN A 414 -7.32 -34.24 2.60
C GLN A 414 -8.38 -33.55 3.48
N PHE A 415 -9.67 -33.88 3.27
CA PHE A 415 -10.77 -33.23 4.00
C PHE A 415 -10.64 -33.36 5.51
N GLY A 416 -10.21 -34.54 6.01
CA GLY A 416 -10.01 -34.75 7.46
C GLY A 416 -9.00 -33.77 8.07
N LEU A 417 -7.87 -33.55 7.39
CA LEU A 417 -6.83 -32.62 7.86
C LEU A 417 -7.33 -31.17 7.80
N MET A 418 -8.02 -30.79 6.71
CA MET A 418 -8.60 -29.43 6.61
C MET A 418 -9.67 -29.21 7.69
N ARG A 419 -10.51 -30.19 7.94
CA ARG A 419 -11.51 -30.13 9.03
C ARG A 419 -10.82 -29.88 10.37
N MET A 420 -9.82 -30.67 10.74
CA MET A 420 -9.04 -30.49 11.98
C MET A 420 -8.41 -29.10 12.06
N PHE A 421 -7.86 -28.60 10.96
CA PHE A 421 -7.28 -27.26 10.87
C PHE A 421 -8.31 -26.18 11.22
N TYR A 422 -9.47 -26.15 10.55
CA TYR A 422 -10.50 -25.15 10.82
C TYR A 422 -11.20 -25.34 12.18
N GLU A 423 -11.33 -26.57 12.64
CA GLU A 423 -11.89 -26.91 13.97
C GLU A 423 -11.10 -26.25 15.11
N GLY A 424 -9.78 -26.13 14.95
CA GLY A 424 -8.90 -25.45 15.90
C GLY A 424 -9.20 -23.95 16.09
N PHE A 425 -9.96 -23.32 15.17
CA PHE A 425 -10.33 -21.90 15.26
C PHE A 425 -11.74 -21.65 15.78
N LEU A 426 -12.54 -22.69 16.07
CA LEU A 426 -13.93 -22.52 16.50
C LEU A 426 -14.06 -21.79 17.85
N GLY A 427 -13.04 -21.82 18.70
CA GLY A 427 -13.00 -21.09 19.96
C GLY A 427 -12.41 -19.68 19.90
N SER A 428 -11.86 -19.26 18.75
CA SER A 428 -11.13 -17.99 18.63
C SER A 428 -11.48 -17.16 17.40
N TYR A 429 -12.43 -17.59 16.58
CA TYR A 429 -12.78 -16.92 15.33
C TYR A 429 -13.33 -15.48 15.50
N ASP A 430 -13.82 -15.14 16.70
CA ASP A 430 -14.44 -13.86 17.04
C ASP A 430 -13.62 -13.04 18.06
N ASN A 431 -12.39 -13.45 18.38
CA ASN A 431 -11.46 -12.59 19.14
C ASN A 431 -11.04 -11.35 18.32
N ASP A 432 -10.26 -10.43 18.90
CA ASP A 432 -9.86 -9.17 18.25
C ASP A 432 -8.96 -9.37 17.00
N LEU A 433 -8.42 -10.56 16.75
CA LEU A 433 -7.69 -10.90 15.52
C LEU A 433 -8.62 -11.30 14.37
N VAL A 434 -9.85 -11.73 14.66
CA VAL A 434 -10.86 -12.15 13.67
C VAL A 434 -10.26 -13.07 12.60
N GLY A 435 -10.37 -12.73 11.30
CA GLY A 435 -9.79 -13.50 10.19
C GLY A 435 -8.26 -13.53 10.17
N LEU A 436 -7.57 -12.61 10.84
CA LEU A 436 -6.12 -12.64 10.96
C LEU A 436 -5.60 -13.86 11.75
N ASN A 437 -6.43 -14.52 12.56
CA ASN A 437 -6.05 -15.76 13.26
C ASN A 437 -5.45 -16.81 12.31
N LEU A 438 -6.06 -17.00 11.13
CA LEU A 438 -5.56 -17.99 10.15
C LEU A 438 -4.23 -17.54 9.53
N ARG A 439 -4.09 -16.25 9.20
CA ARG A 439 -2.83 -15.68 8.70
C ARG A 439 -1.72 -15.81 9.73
N VAL A 440 -1.96 -15.38 10.95
CA VAL A 440 -1.01 -15.47 12.07
C VAL A 440 -0.58 -16.90 12.33
N HIS A 441 -1.54 -17.86 12.35
CA HIS A 441 -1.23 -19.27 12.52
C HIS A 441 -0.25 -19.79 11.45
N ASN A 442 -0.48 -19.44 10.19
CA ASN A 442 0.42 -19.82 9.11
C ASN A 442 1.80 -19.16 9.24
N ASN A 443 1.83 -17.88 9.64
CA ASN A 443 3.05 -17.09 9.72
C ASN A 443 3.85 -17.36 11.00
N LYS A 444 3.28 -17.99 12.04
CA LYS A 444 4.01 -18.43 13.26
C LYS A 444 5.22 -19.31 12.94
N ILE A 445 5.29 -19.92 11.75
CA ILE A 445 6.49 -20.66 11.32
C ILE A 445 7.75 -19.79 11.33
N LEU A 446 7.64 -18.48 11.16
CA LEU A 446 8.76 -17.52 11.20
C LEU A 446 9.48 -17.55 12.55
N LEU A 447 8.79 -17.86 13.66
CA LEU A 447 9.40 -17.99 14.98
C LEU A 447 10.52 -19.02 15.02
N ASN A 448 10.44 -20.08 14.21
CA ASN A 448 11.47 -21.10 14.16
C ASN A 448 12.81 -20.60 13.60
N TYR A 449 12.79 -19.44 12.94
CA TYR A 449 13.94 -18.84 12.28
C TYR A 449 14.47 -17.59 12.98
N LEU A 450 13.70 -17.00 13.90
CA LEU A 450 14.15 -15.85 14.70
C LEU A 450 15.03 -16.31 15.87
N PRO A 451 16.00 -15.49 16.31
CA PRO A 451 16.71 -15.70 17.56
C PRO A 451 15.75 -15.82 18.75
N ARG A 452 16.11 -16.58 19.77
CA ARG A 452 15.24 -16.84 20.92
C ARG A 452 14.90 -15.59 21.73
N ASP A 453 15.86 -14.70 21.89
CA ASP A 453 15.75 -13.42 22.57
C ASP A 453 14.85 -12.40 21.86
N CYS A 454 14.59 -12.61 20.57
CA CYS A 454 13.66 -11.80 19.78
C CYS A 454 12.21 -12.29 19.84
N ARG A 455 11.92 -13.37 20.59
CA ARG A 455 10.57 -13.97 20.66
C ARG A 455 9.88 -13.51 21.94
N PRO A 456 8.65 -12.96 21.86
CA PRO A 456 7.84 -12.68 23.05
C PRO A 456 7.57 -13.98 23.84
N ALA A 457 7.61 -13.90 25.18
CA ALA A 457 7.29 -15.04 26.04
C ALA A 457 5.82 -15.48 25.86
N ASP A 458 4.92 -14.52 25.74
CA ASP A 458 3.51 -14.72 25.36
C ASP A 458 3.26 -14.01 24.02
N LEU A 459 3.39 -14.76 22.93
CA LEU A 459 3.19 -14.23 21.58
C LEU A 459 1.74 -13.79 21.34
N ASP A 460 0.78 -14.54 21.81
CA ASP A 460 -0.64 -14.29 21.53
C ASP A 460 -1.12 -13.03 22.27
N GLY A 461 -0.75 -12.89 23.55
CA GLY A 461 -1.00 -11.66 24.32
C GLY A 461 -0.30 -10.45 23.71
N TRP A 462 0.98 -10.58 23.38
CA TRP A 462 1.78 -9.53 22.73
C TRP A 462 1.15 -9.02 21.43
N LEU A 463 0.65 -9.95 20.60
CA LEU A 463 0.03 -9.61 19.31
C LEU A 463 -1.35 -8.98 19.48
N LEU A 464 -2.17 -9.54 20.38
CA LEU A 464 -3.49 -8.98 20.71
C LEU A 464 -3.39 -7.55 21.24
N ASP A 465 -2.43 -7.27 22.12
CA ASP A 465 -2.22 -5.93 22.64
C ASP A 465 -1.85 -4.93 21.54
N ARG A 466 -1.00 -5.32 20.60
CA ARG A 466 -0.64 -4.48 19.43
C ARG A 466 -1.83 -4.20 18.52
N VAL A 467 -2.67 -5.19 18.27
CA VAL A 467 -3.89 -5.01 17.48
C VAL A 467 -4.87 -4.11 18.20
N ARG A 468 -5.13 -4.35 19.51
CA ARG A 468 -6.07 -3.55 20.32
C ARG A 468 -5.72 -2.07 20.37
N GLN A 469 -4.43 -1.71 20.42
CA GLN A 469 -3.99 -0.32 20.35
C GLN A 469 -4.38 0.42 19.06
N SER A 470 -4.71 -0.33 17.99
CA SER A 470 -5.09 0.22 16.68
C SER A 470 -6.60 0.15 16.39
N LEU A 471 -7.40 -0.44 17.30
CA LEU A 471 -8.83 -0.62 17.08
C LEU A 471 -9.61 0.67 17.36
N PRO A 472 -10.68 0.92 16.59
CA PRO A 472 -11.57 2.04 16.83
C PRO A 472 -12.44 1.86 18.10
N PRO A 473 -12.92 2.94 18.72
CA PRO A 473 -13.71 2.89 19.96
C PRO A 473 -15.00 2.05 19.85
N ASP A 474 -15.64 2.07 18.69
CA ASP A 474 -16.89 1.37 18.40
C ASP A 474 -16.70 -0.08 17.88
N TRP A 475 -15.44 -0.58 17.90
CA TRP A 475 -15.05 -1.91 17.41
C TRP A 475 -15.99 -3.03 17.82
N GLN A 476 -16.42 -3.05 19.08
CA GLN A 476 -17.27 -4.14 19.60
C GLN A 476 -18.67 -4.16 18.99
N GLN A 477 -19.14 -3.03 18.46
CA GLN A 477 -20.46 -2.91 17.83
C GLN A 477 -20.47 -3.39 16.37
N TRP A 478 -19.30 -3.58 15.75
CA TRP A 478 -19.19 -3.95 14.34
C TRP A 478 -19.50 -5.42 14.11
N SER A 479 -20.07 -5.73 12.94
CA SER A 479 -20.20 -7.12 12.50
C SER A 479 -18.82 -7.76 12.32
N LEU A 480 -18.77 -9.08 12.48
CA LEU A 480 -17.55 -9.86 12.36
C LEU A 480 -16.83 -9.62 11.01
N LEU A 481 -17.59 -9.46 9.93
CA LEU A 481 -17.03 -9.21 8.60
C LEU A 481 -16.52 -7.77 8.44
N ARG A 482 -17.14 -6.77 9.08
CA ARG A 482 -16.62 -5.40 9.13
C ARG A 482 -15.33 -5.31 9.93
N LYS A 483 -15.27 -6.02 11.08
CA LYS A 483 -14.02 -6.17 11.85
C LYS A 483 -12.91 -6.72 10.99
N ASN A 484 -13.15 -7.81 10.26
CA ASN A 484 -12.18 -8.39 9.35
C ASN A 484 -11.78 -7.43 8.22
N GLN A 485 -12.74 -6.71 7.63
CA GLN A 485 -12.46 -5.69 6.61
C GLN A 485 -11.48 -4.63 7.13
N PHE A 486 -11.72 -4.09 8.32
CA PHE A 486 -10.83 -3.10 8.94
C PHE A 486 -9.42 -3.64 9.10
N LEU A 487 -9.27 -4.85 9.65
CA LEU A 487 -7.96 -5.45 9.86
C LEU A 487 -7.24 -5.77 8.53
N GLU A 488 -7.96 -6.26 7.51
CA GLU A 488 -7.38 -6.46 6.17
C GLU A 488 -6.92 -5.14 5.55
N MET A 489 -7.67 -4.06 5.73
CA MET A 489 -7.26 -2.74 5.26
C MET A 489 -6.03 -2.20 5.98
N ARG A 490 -5.89 -2.44 7.30
CA ARG A 490 -4.74 -1.97 8.10
C ARG A 490 -3.49 -2.84 7.93
N THR A 491 -3.65 -4.10 7.56
CA THR A 491 -2.55 -5.07 7.39
C THR A 491 -2.22 -5.30 5.92
N LEU A 492 -3.00 -6.12 5.22
CA LEU A 492 -2.73 -6.52 3.83
C LEU A 492 -2.75 -5.32 2.88
N LEU A 493 -3.81 -4.49 2.94
CA LEU A 493 -3.96 -3.38 2.00
C LEU A 493 -2.88 -2.32 2.21
N GLN A 494 -2.79 -1.71 3.40
CA GLN A 494 -1.83 -0.65 3.67
C GLN A 494 -0.38 -1.12 3.65
N GLY A 495 -0.12 -2.29 4.26
CA GLY A 495 1.25 -2.78 4.46
C GLY A 495 1.87 -3.38 3.23
N TYR A 496 1.09 -4.03 2.41
CA TYR A 496 1.58 -4.80 1.27
C TYR A 496 1.05 -4.30 -0.07
N LEU A 497 -0.28 -4.28 -0.29
CA LEU A 497 -0.84 -3.99 -1.61
C LEU A 497 -0.60 -2.54 -2.02
N LEU A 498 -0.97 -1.55 -1.20
CA LEU A 498 -0.78 -0.13 -1.52
C LEU A 498 0.68 0.33 -1.37
N SER A 499 1.45 -0.30 -0.47
CA SER A 499 2.84 0.06 -0.23
C SER A 499 3.79 -0.73 -1.13
N SER A 500 4.19 -1.95 -0.70
CA SER A 500 5.25 -2.73 -1.35
C SER A 500 4.92 -3.15 -2.77
N GLN A 501 3.64 -3.37 -3.09
CA GLN A 501 3.20 -3.86 -4.40
C GLN A 501 2.82 -2.71 -5.35
N ALA A 502 2.19 -1.63 -4.86
CA ALA A 502 1.71 -0.54 -5.70
C ALA A 502 2.63 0.70 -5.65
N ASP A 503 2.53 1.55 -4.61
CA ASP A 503 3.22 2.87 -4.55
C ASP A 503 4.73 2.75 -4.82
N ARG A 504 5.40 1.79 -4.15
CA ARG A 504 6.85 1.62 -4.26
C ARG A 504 7.29 1.14 -5.63
N MET A 505 6.55 0.22 -6.24
CA MET A 505 6.88 -0.34 -7.56
C MET A 505 6.55 0.63 -8.68
N SER A 506 5.39 1.27 -8.63
CA SER A 506 4.98 2.24 -9.64
C SER A 506 5.90 3.47 -9.66
N LEU A 507 6.21 4.01 -8.48
CA LEU A 507 7.05 5.21 -8.38
C LEU A 507 8.54 4.93 -8.53
N ALA A 508 8.99 3.69 -8.51
CA ALA A 508 10.33 3.32 -8.96
C ALA A 508 10.62 3.81 -10.40
N HIS A 509 9.57 3.97 -11.19
CA HIS A 509 9.64 4.44 -12.57
C HIS A 509 8.83 5.74 -12.82
N GLY A 510 8.45 6.45 -11.76
CA GLY A 510 7.68 7.71 -11.88
C GLY A 510 6.32 7.50 -12.53
N VAL A 511 5.56 6.48 -12.10
CA VAL A 511 4.18 6.22 -12.48
C VAL A 511 3.29 6.33 -11.26
N GLU A 512 2.20 7.09 -11.37
CA GLU A 512 1.21 7.27 -10.32
C GLU A 512 0.07 6.27 -10.44
N GLY A 513 -0.12 5.42 -9.40
CA GLY A 513 -1.33 4.63 -9.25
C GLY A 513 -2.46 5.44 -8.62
N ARG A 514 -3.67 5.34 -9.19
CA ARG A 514 -4.93 5.91 -8.68
C ARG A 514 -5.95 4.79 -8.45
N TYR A 515 -6.67 4.88 -7.33
CA TYR A 515 -7.48 3.78 -6.78
C TYR A 515 -8.95 4.21 -6.63
N PRO A 516 -9.82 4.01 -7.64
CA PRO A 516 -11.24 4.40 -7.56
C PRO A 516 -11.98 3.77 -6.39
N PHE A 517 -11.67 2.53 -6.04
CA PHE A 517 -12.29 1.84 -4.90
C PHE A 517 -11.89 2.41 -3.52
N LEU A 518 -10.85 3.26 -3.46
CA LEU A 518 -10.48 4.03 -2.26
C LEU A 518 -11.08 5.44 -2.22
N ASP A 519 -12.09 5.70 -3.05
CA ASP A 519 -12.88 6.92 -2.88
C ASP A 519 -13.58 6.88 -1.51
N HIS A 520 -13.43 7.94 -0.71
CA HIS A 520 -13.87 7.88 0.68
C HIS A 520 -15.39 7.85 0.81
N GLU A 521 -16.13 8.53 -0.07
CA GLU A 521 -17.59 8.50 -0.06
C GLU A 521 -18.11 7.09 -0.41
N LEU A 522 -17.53 6.48 -1.46
CA LEU A 522 -17.84 5.11 -1.86
C LEU A 522 -17.51 4.12 -0.75
N LEU A 523 -16.33 4.23 -0.14
CA LEU A 523 -15.87 3.27 0.85
C LEU A 523 -16.70 3.35 2.13
N GLU A 524 -16.98 4.55 2.64
CA GLU A 524 -17.81 4.78 3.82
C GLU A 524 -19.26 4.28 3.59
N TRP A 525 -19.80 4.53 2.42
CA TRP A 525 -21.11 3.98 2.05
C TRP A 525 -21.11 2.44 2.02
N LEU A 526 -20.13 1.82 1.35
CA LEU A 526 -19.97 0.36 1.31
C LEU A 526 -19.79 -0.23 2.70
N PHE A 527 -19.08 0.47 3.59
CA PHE A 527 -18.87 0.00 4.96
C PHE A 527 -20.16 -0.08 5.75
N GLN A 528 -21.11 0.83 5.50
CA GLN A 528 -22.41 0.89 6.18
C GLN A 528 -23.43 -0.10 5.61
N LEU A 529 -23.24 -0.64 4.38
CA LEU A 529 -24.20 -1.55 3.75
C LEU A 529 -24.40 -2.85 4.56
N PRO A 530 -25.61 -3.42 4.53
CA PRO A 530 -25.88 -4.74 5.10
C PRO A 530 -24.93 -5.81 4.53
N ASP A 531 -24.44 -6.70 5.39
CA ASP A 531 -23.51 -7.78 5.05
C ASP A 531 -23.98 -8.64 3.87
N GLN A 532 -25.30 -8.85 3.78
CA GLN A 532 -25.93 -9.65 2.71
C GLN A 532 -25.80 -9.03 1.30
N PHE A 533 -25.55 -7.74 1.17
CA PHE A 533 -25.35 -7.12 -0.14
C PHE A 533 -23.95 -7.41 -0.69
N LYS A 534 -22.96 -7.54 0.19
CA LYS A 534 -21.56 -7.81 -0.18
C LYS A 534 -21.27 -9.31 -0.29
N LEU A 535 -21.75 -10.13 0.67
CA LEU A 535 -21.47 -11.56 0.76
C LEU A 535 -22.72 -12.36 1.18
N PRO A 536 -23.78 -12.47 0.34
CA PRO A 536 -24.89 -13.38 0.61
C PRO A 536 -24.38 -14.82 0.53
N LEU A 537 -24.77 -15.65 1.50
CA LEU A 537 -24.23 -17.01 1.62
C LEU A 537 -22.68 -16.98 1.56
N LEU A 538 -22.08 -17.43 0.49
CA LEU A 538 -20.63 -17.41 0.22
C LEU A 538 -20.28 -16.77 -1.15
N SER A 539 -21.19 -15.96 -1.72
CA SER A 539 -20.98 -15.26 -2.99
C SER A 539 -20.21 -13.95 -2.77
N GLN A 540 -18.94 -13.95 -3.11
CA GLN A 540 -18.02 -12.82 -2.97
C GLN A 540 -18.35 -11.69 -3.94
N LYS A 541 -18.15 -10.43 -3.52
CA LYS A 541 -18.37 -9.22 -4.36
C LYS A 541 -19.77 -9.20 -5.00
N HIS A 542 -20.76 -9.74 -4.31
CA HIS A 542 -22.09 -9.96 -4.91
C HIS A 542 -22.67 -8.68 -5.52
N LEU A 543 -22.65 -7.57 -4.78
CA LEU A 543 -23.15 -6.30 -5.27
C LEU A 543 -22.40 -5.83 -6.53
N LEU A 544 -21.08 -5.93 -6.58
CA LEU A 544 -20.28 -5.55 -7.76
C LEU A 544 -20.63 -6.42 -8.97
N ARG A 545 -20.67 -7.73 -8.79
CA ARG A 545 -21.00 -8.70 -9.86
C ARG A 545 -22.39 -8.41 -10.45
N GLU A 546 -23.39 -8.24 -9.60
CA GLU A 546 -24.76 -8.02 -10.05
C GLU A 546 -24.98 -6.61 -10.63
N THR A 547 -24.19 -5.62 -10.21
CA THR A 547 -24.23 -4.28 -10.81
C THR A 547 -23.75 -4.28 -12.24
N PHE A 548 -22.67 -5.01 -12.53
CA PHE A 548 -22.02 -4.98 -13.84
C PHE A 548 -22.27 -6.23 -14.70
N ARG A 549 -23.15 -7.13 -14.29
CA ARG A 549 -23.45 -8.39 -15.00
C ARG A 549 -23.88 -8.18 -16.46
N ALA A 550 -24.67 -7.13 -16.72
CA ALA A 550 -25.12 -6.83 -18.07
C ALA A 550 -24.04 -6.19 -18.98
N ASN A 551 -22.97 -5.67 -18.37
CA ASN A 551 -21.96 -4.89 -19.07
C ASN A 551 -20.67 -5.70 -19.36
N LEU A 552 -20.39 -6.73 -18.55
CA LEU A 552 -19.17 -7.53 -18.64
C LEU A 552 -19.47 -8.96 -19.11
N PRO A 553 -18.51 -9.65 -19.75
CA PRO A 553 -18.64 -11.06 -20.08
C PRO A 553 -18.90 -11.92 -18.84
N SER A 554 -19.73 -12.96 -18.99
CA SER A 554 -20.03 -13.93 -17.92
C SER A 554 -18.75 -14.59 -17.37
N GLU A 555 -17.79 -14.87 -18.23
CA GLU A 555 -16.48 -15.44 -17.88
C GLU A 555 -15.68 -14.55 -16.93
N ILE A 556 -15.87 -13.25 -16.96
CA ILE A 556 -15.28 -12.29 -16.02
C ILE A 556 -16.11 -12.18 -14.73
N VAL A 557 -17.45 -12.06 -14.89
CA VAL A 557 -18.36 -11.85 -13.76
C VAL A 557 -18.44 -13.07 -12.85
N ASP A 558 -18.54 -14.27 -13.44
CA ASP A 558 -18.79 -15.52 -12.69
C ASP A 558 -17.49 -16.25 -12.30
N ARG A 559 -16.34 -15.73 -12.74
CA ARG A 559 -15.04 -16.29 -12.39
C ARG A 559 -14.82 -16.30 -10.86
N PRO A 560 -14.39 -17.45 -10.31
CA PRO A 560 -13.92 -17.47 -8.92
C PRO A 560 -12.75 -16.51 -8.71
N LYS A 561 -12.69 -15.86 -7.54
CA LYS A 561 -11.54 -15.03 -7.19
C LYS A 561 -10.26 -15.86 -7.19
N GLN A 562 -9.30 -15.43 -7.98
CA GLN A 562 -7.93 -15.88 -7.92
C GLN A 562 -7.06 -14.70 -7.47
N PRO A 563 -6.35 -14.81 -6.34
CA PRO A 563 -5.42 -13.76 -5.92
C PRO A 563 -4.33 -13.56 -6.97
N TYR A 564 -3.94 -12.30 -7.19
CA TYR A 564 -2.76 -12.02 -8.02
C TYR A 564 -1.52 -12.63 -7.36
N GLN A 565 -0.82 -13.49 -8.08
CA GLN A 565 0.36 -14.21 -7.65
C GLN A 565 1.41 -14.22 -8.76
N ALA A 566 2.67 -14.45 -8.37
CA ALA A 566 3.78 -14.68 -9.28
C ALA A 566 4.56 -15.91 -8.78
N PRO A 567 5.41 -16.54 -9.60
CA PRO A 567 6.30 -17.60 -9.16
C PRO A 567 7.17 -17.14 -8.00
N ASP A 568 6.99 -17.72 -6.81
CA ASP A 568 7.77 -17.38 -5.62
C ASP A 568 9.10 -18.14 -5.60
N LEU A 569 9.23 -19.18 -4.77
CA LEU A 569 10.49 -19.93 -4.60
C LEU A 569 11.00 -20.49 -5.95
N LYS A 570 10.11 -20.90 -6.86
CA LYS A 570 10.47 -21.45 -8.19
C LYS A 570 11.38 -20.50 -8.97
N ALA A 571 11.13 -19.20 -8.92
CA ALA A 571 11.91 -18.21 -9.66
C ALA A 571 13.39 -18.17 -9.28
N PHE A 572 13.73 -18.68 -8.08
CA PHE A 572 15.10 -18.71 -7.56
C PHE A 572 15.85 -20.02 -7.83
N PHE A 573 15.30 -20.90 -8.69
CA PHE A 573 16.01 -22.08 -9.15
C PHE A 573 16.68 -21.82 -10.50
N GLU A 574 17.91 -22.31 -10.64
CA GLU A 574 18.74 -22.24 -11.85
C GLU A 574 19.26 -23.63 -12.17
N GLY A 575 18.99 -24.13 -13.37
CA GLY A 575 19.39 -25.48 -13.73
C GLY A 575 18.88 -26.58 -12.79
N GLY A 576 17.70 -26.39 -12.19
CA GLY A 576 17.09 -27.33 -11.25
C GLY A 576 17.67 -27.31 -9.82
N ARG A 577 18.56 -26.38 -9.49
CA ARG A 577 19.16 -26.18 -8.15
C ARG A 577 18.89 -24.78 -7.64
N LEU A 578 19.06 -24.56 -6.33
CA LEU A 578 19.01 -23.21 -5.77
C LEU A 578 20.02 -22.30 -6.48
N GLY A 579 19.53 -21.20 -6.99
CA GLY A 579 20.32 -20.22 -7.73
C GLY A 579 21.28 -19.41 -6.84
N LYS A 580 22.11 -18.62 -7.54
CA LYS A 580 23.19 -17.83 -6.91
C LYS A 580 22.66 -16.93 -5.78
N LEU A 581 21.60 -16.17 -6.03
CA LEU A 581 21.06 -15.20 -5.05
C LEU A 581 20.67 -15.88 -3.73
N MET A 582 19.95 -17.00 -3.78
CA MET A 582 19.56 -17.75 -2.57
C MET A 582 20.78 -18.30 -1.84
N ASN A 583 21.76 -18.85 -2.59
CA ASN A 583 22.97 -19.44 -2.00
C ASN A 583 23.85 -18.40 -1.31
N GLU A 584 23.99 -17.20 -1.88
CA GLU A 584 24.79 -16.12 -1.30
C GLU A 584 24.11 -15.46 -0.11
N ARG A 585 22.84 -15.03 -0.28
CA ARG A 585 22.13 -14.26 0.75
C ARG A 585 21.67 -15.10 1.95
N LEU A 586 21.41 -16.39 1.76
CA LEU A 586 21.03 -17.31 2.83
C LEU A 586 22.18 -18.26 3.25
N SER A 587 23.44 -17.95 2.90
CA SER A 587 24.58 -18.70 3.42
C SER A 587 24.68 -18.54 4.95
N PRO A 588 25.22 -19.53 5.68
CA PRO A 588 25.40 -19.44 7.13
C PRO A 588 26.15 -18.16 7.55
N ASP A 589 27.19 -17.78 6.81
CA ASP A 589 27.99 -16.57 7.08
C ASP A 589 27.18 -15.29 6.89
N ALA A 590 26.42 -15.18 5.80
CA ALA A 590 25.60 -14.00 5.53
C ALA A 590 24.47 -13.85 6.57
N VAL A 591 23.86 -14.95 6.98
CA VAL A 591 22.79 -14.97 8.00
C VAL A 591 23.36 -14.60 9.38
N ALA A 592 24.53 -15.14 9.75
CA ALA A 592 25.20 -14.81 10.99
C ALA A 592 25.64 -13.35 11.04
N ALA A 593 26.20 -12.82 9.94
CA ALA A 593 26.61 -11.41 9.84
C ALA A 593 25.43 -10.43 9.98
N ALA A 594 24.25 -10.76 9.47
CA ALA A 594 23.04 -9.96 9.65
C ALA A 594 22.45 -10.04 11.06
N GLY A 595 22.59 -11.18 11.76
CA GLY A 595 22.12 -11.39 13.12
C GLY A 595 20.59 -11.37 13.30
N LEU A 596 19.83 -11.50 12.22
CA LEU A 596 18.37 -11.39 12.23
C LEU A 596 17.66 -12.75 12.32
N PHE A 597 18.35 -13.81 11.93
CA PHE A 597 17.83 -15.17 11.91
C PHE A 597 18.82 -16.17 12.54
N ASP A 598 18.29 -17.29 12.99
CA ASP A 598 19.07 -18.46 13.40
C ASP A 598 19.69 -19.13 12.16
N ALA A 599 21.02 -19.07 12.04
CA ALA A 599 21.74 -19.56 10.87
C ALA A 599 21.54 -21.07 10.65
N ALA A 600 21.47 -21.87 11.72
CA ALA A 600 21.23 -23.30 11.61
C ALA A 600 19.80 -23.62 11.13
N ALA A 601 18.81 -22.82 11.55
CA ALA A 601 17.44 -22.98 11.05
C ALA A 601 17.32 -22.62 9.57
N VAL A 602 17.97 -21.54 9.13
CA VAL A 602 18.00 -21.14 7.71
C VAL A 602 18.72 -22.19 6.86
N GLU A 603 19.82 -22.75 7.35
CA GLU A 603 20.54 -23.82 6.63
C GLU A 603 19.68 -25.08 6.50
N ARG A 604 18.95 -25.49 7.56
CA ARG A 604 17.97 -26.58 7.45
C ARG A 604 16.88 -26.31 6.41
N PHE A 605 16.44 -25.05 6.29
CA PHE A 605 15.48 -24.65 5.23
C PHE A 605 16.08 -24.80 3.85
N ARG A 606 17.31 -24.32 3.62
CA ARG A 606 18.03 -24.50 2.34
C ARG A 606 18.23 -25.97 2.01
N GLY A 607 18.57 -26.78 3.01
CA GLY A 607 18.78 -28.22 2.89
C GLY A 607 17.56 -28.99 2.32
N LYS A 608 16.34 -28.49 2.53
CA LYS A 608 15.13 -29.09 1.91
C LYS A 608 15.21 -29.08 0.38
N PHE A 609 15.92 -28.12 -0.20
CA PHE A 609 16.00 -27.88 -1.64
C PHE A 609 17.35 -28.29 -2.24
N ALA A 610 18.24 -28.91 -1.47
CA ALA A 610 19.58 -29.32 -1.95
C ALA A 610 19.53 -30.32 -3.10
N ARG A 611 18.46 -31.13 -3.18
CA ARG A 611 18.24 -32.13 -4.24
C ARG A 611 17.46 -31.57 -5.44
N GLY A 612 17.16 -30.29 -5.46
CA GLY A 612 16.34 -29.62 -6.45
C GLY A 612 14.95 -29.24 -5.94
N MET A 613 14.15 -28.64 -6.81
CA MET A 613 12.80 -28.20 -6.49
C MET A 613 11.86 -29.40 -6.34
N PRO A 614 11.13 -29.53 -5.22
CA PRO A 614 10.13 -30.57 -5.08
C PRO A 614 8.96 -30.35 -6.03
N PRO A 615 8.21 -31.40 -6.41
CA PRO A 615 7.07 -31.30 -7.35
C PRO A 615 5.98 -30.32 -6.86
N GLN A 616 5.85 -30.17 -5.55
CA GLN A 616 4.93 -29.21 -4.93
C GLN A 616 5.63 -28.46 -3.79
N VAL A 617 5.59 -27.14 -3.85
CA VAL A 617 6.04 -26.24 -2.77
C VAL A 617 4.80 -25.69 -2.07
N GLY A 618 4.73 -25.89 -0.75
CA GLY A 618 3.62 -25.39 0.04
C GLY A 618 3.64 -23.87 0.18
N TYR A 619 2.47 -23.30 0.48
CA TYR A 619 2.31 -21.86 0.74
C TYR A 619 3.33 -21.32 1.76
N ARG A 620 3.54 -22.06 2.87
CA ARG A 620 4.45 -21.65 3.94
C ARG A 620 5.91 -21.57 3.47
N ASP A 621 6.38 -22.54 2.67
CA ASP A 621 7.75 -22.56 2.19
C ASP A 621 7.99 -21.44 1.14
N ASN A 622 7.02 -21.15 0.28
CA ASN A 622 7.06 -20.02 -0.65
C ASN A 622 7.16 -18.67 0.10
N MET A 623 6.26 -18.43 1.04
CA MET A 623 6.26 -17.21 1.86
C MET A 623 7.56 -17.07 2.66
N LEU A 624 8.01 -18.16 3.28
CA LEU A 624 9.22 -18.18 4.09
C LEU A 624 10.47 -17.87 3.25
N ALA A 625 10.58 -18.47 2.05
CA ALA A 625 11.69 -18.20 1.14
C ALA A 625 11.77 -16.70 0.78
N SER A 626 10.65 -16.12 0.36
CA SER A 626 10.58 -14.70 0.03
C SER A 626 10.91 -13.81 1.22
N PHE A 627 10.37 -14.13 2.40
CA PHE A 627 10.59 -13.34 3.61
C PHE A 627 12.05 -13.40 4.09
N LEU A 628 12.64 -14.61 4.20
CA LEU A 628 14.03 -14.78 4.60
C LEU A 628 14.98 -14.09 3.62
N LEU A 629 14.81 -14.34 2.32
CA LEU A 629 15.66 -13.78 1.28
C LEU A 629 15.58 -12.25 1.26
N SER A 630 14.38 -11.69 1.24
CA SER A 630 14.21 -10.22 1.18
C SER A 630 14.70 -9.53 2.45
N THR A 631 14.55 -10.17 3.64
CA THR A 631 15.10 -9.62 4.88
C THR A 631 16.64 -9.55 4.82
N GLN A 632 17.30 -10.60 4.32
CA GLN A 632 18.75 -10.61 4.13
C GLN A 632 19.21 -9.58 3.09
N VAL A 633 18.42 -9.38 2.03
CA VAL A 633 18.69 -8.33 1.04
C VAL A 633 18.57 -6.94 1.68
N VAL A 634 17.51 -6.67 2.47
CA VAL A 634 17.39 -5.41 3.23
C VAL A 634 18.61 -5.20 4.13
N ALA A 635 18.99 -6.22 4.92
CA ALA A 635 20.15 -6.15 5.80
C ALA A 635 21.45 -5.83 5.06
N ALA A 636 21.67 -6.47 3.90
CA ALA A 636 22.83 -6.20 3.06
C ALA A 636 22.82 -4.77 2.47
N GLN A 637 21.66 -4.30 2.01
CA GLN A 637 21.50 -2.95 1.46
C GLN A 637 21.76 -1.85 2.51
N LEU A 638 21.40 -2.09 3.78
CA LEU A 638 21.68 -1.17 4.89
C LEU A 638 23.19 -1.03 5.19
N GLN A 639 24.00 -2.03 4.82
CA GLN A 639 25.46 -2.00 4.98
C GLN A 639 26.18 -1.28 3.83
N GLN A 640 25.52 -1.14 2.68
CA GLN A 640 26.15 -0.54 1.50
C GLN A 640 26.15 0.99 1.60
N PRO A 641 27.30 1.64 1.28
CA PRO A 641 27.35 3.09 1.16
C PRO A 641 26.49 3.56 -0.01
N TRP A 642 25.95 4.75 0.11
CA TRP A 642 25.25 5.39 -1.00
C TRP A 642 26.21 5.73 -2.14
N THR A 643 25.98 5.15 -3.31
CA THR A 643 26.79 5.38 -4.53
C THR A 643 26.10 6.28 -5.55
N GLY A 644 24.85 6.66 -5.29
CA GLY A 644 24.10 7.57 -6.15
C GLY A 644 24.50 9.04 -5.99
N PRO A 645 23.87 9.94 -6.73
CA PRO A 645 24.18 11.37 -6.70
C PRO A 645 23.92 11.99 -5.32
N VAL A 646 24.65 13.06 -5.00
CA VAL A 646 24.45 13.82 -3.75
C VAL A 646 23.32 14.85 -3.85
N ARG A 647 22.83 15.12 -5.05
CA ARG A 647 21.68 15.98 -5.36
C ARG A 647 20.88 15.41 -6.53
N PRO A 648 19.58 15.72 -6.67
CA PRO A 648 18.81 15.29 -7.83
C PRO A 648 19.41 15.79 -9.15
N SER A 649 19.30 15.00 -10.21
CA SER A 649 19.83 15.32 -11.55
C SER A 649 18.84 16.10 -12.42
N SER A 650 17.53 16.09 -12.05
CA SER A 650 16.49 16.87 -12.75
C SER A 650 16.64 18.38 -12.53
N PRO A 651 15.97 19.23 -13.32
CA PRO A 651 16.02 20.69 -13.14
C PRO A 651 15.55 21.11 -11.74
N ARG A 652 16.27 22.06 -11.16
CA ARG A 652 15.88 22.73 -9.91
C ARG A 652 14.94 23.87 -10.23
N THR A 653 13.75 23.89 -9.64
CA THR A 653 12.71 24.90 -9.93
C THR A 653 12.47 25.88 -8.79
N VAL A 654 12.79 25.49 -7.57
CA VAL A 654 12.68 26.34 -6.36
C VAL A 654 13.98 26.23 -5.58
N ASP A 655 14.54 27.38 -5.22
CA ASP A 655 15.72 27.48 -4.36
C ASP A 655 15.66 28.76 -3.53
N LEU A 656 15.03 28.66 -2.36
CA LEU A 656 14.81 29.83 -1.51
C LEU A 656 15.36 29.59 -0.10
N ILE A 657 16.09 30.57 0.39
CA ILE A 657 16.48 30.68 1.81
C ILE A 657 15.89 31.99 2.31
N GLU A 658 14.96 31.89 3.25
CA GLU A 658 14.52 33.08 3.98
C GLU A 658 15.57 33.37 5.06
N GLU A 659 16.33 34.42 4.85
CA GLU A 659 17.16 34.99 5.89
C GLU A 659 16.21 35.53 6.97
N GLY A 660 16.21 34.92 8.13
CA GLY A 660 15.37 35.35 9.24
C GLY A 660 15.63 36.82 9.53
N LYS A 661 14.60 37.65 9.42
CA LYS A 661 14.64 38.91 10.18
C LYS A 661 14.80 38.56 11.67
N PRO A 662 15.77 39.14 12.40
CA PRO A 662 16.07 38.84 13.78
C PRO A 662 14.88 38.97 14.72
#